data_d17c3f1499733e9066e76a1b60d83a6b
#
_entry.id   d17c3f1499733e9066e76a1b60d83a6b
#
_cell.length_a   1.000
_cell.length_b   1.000
_cell.length_c   1.000
_cell.angle_alpha   90.00
_cell.angle_beta   90.00
_cell.angle_gamma   90.00
#
_symmetry.space_group_name_H-M   'P 1'
#
loop_
_entity.id
_entity.type
_entity.pdbx_description
1 polymer ?
#
loop_
_entity_poly.entity_id
_entity_poly.type
_entity_poly.pdbx_seq_one_letter_code
_entity_poly.pdbx_strand_id
1 'polypeptide(L)'
;MIYNYLLSTLRNISRYKGFFILNVLGLAIGIAASLLILQYVKDELSYDDFNSKADRIYRVEFDAYRDGEIIFKSATAFPKVAPMLIADYPEIEDATRLYLRYGGGVIRYEDVSIKEDNLFQAEQNLFDIFSYPIVDGEARLDHPNTALVEEVIAKKYFGDESPIGKRIKLGGNEEYEITGIVRSPENSHLKFSFLFSYPTLVSLWGEDFNNAWGWYDFYNYVLLKPGADPQALESKFPTFINKYDTREGADQRTKFVLQPLLQIHLYSDLIQEARVNGNGQTVYFLMIIAFFILVIAWVNYINLSTARAVERAKEVGIRKSIGAGKFQLMGQFIAEAFLVNLVSAVIGLMILYTAIPFFNELASKHLTYSIFSDSYLWLALATLYLVGSLFSGTYPAFVLSSYQPARILKGTLKGSREGIMLRKVLVVTQFAVSVALIAGTIIVFRQLQFMQNRDLGININQTVVINGPGYVQYDSLYPNYLEAYRNRLSEHPDLKNFTATSEIPGNLIYWTTSALRIGDDQTQANQMYILGIDYEYLKTFGNELVAGRGYSREFTADSSSVILNRKAIETFNLQSPDHAIGQHIRIGSDTFQIVGVIENFHQEGLKQDFRPTAFRLQVNARSYFCVKFNTTDVGQTLAYLRDEYD
;
A
#
# COMPACT_ATOMS: atom_id res chain seq x y z
N MET A 1 54.26 -3.20 8.96
CA MET A 1 53.67 -4.03 7.85
C MET A 1 52.48 -3.35 7.20
N ILE A 2 51.44 -2.98 7.92
CA ILE A 2 50.19 -2.35 7.37
C ILE A 2 50.50 -1.10 6.55
N TYR A 3 51.34 -0.19 7.03
CA TYR A 3 51.79 1.02 6.34
C TYR A 3 52.39 0.71 4.94
N ASN A 4 53.24 -0.32 4.87
CA ASN A 4 53.86 -0.74 3.60
C ASN A 4 52.83 -1.38 2.63
N TYR A 5 51.80 -2.04 3.14
CA TYR A 5 50.70 -2.57 2.33
C TYR A 5 49.90 -1.41 1.74
N LEU A 6 49.52 -0.40 2.54
CA LEU A 6 48.82 0.79 2.09
C LEU A 6 49.59 1.57 1.01
N LEU A 7 50.88 1.83 1.22
CA LEU A 7 51.74 2.49 0.21
C LEU A 7 51.85 1.69 -1.07
N SER A 8 51.98 0.37 -0.98
CA SER A 8 52.04 -0.50 -2.17
C SER A 8 50.72 -0.48 -2.92
N THR A 9 49.57 -0.47 -2.21
CA THR A 9 48.25 -0.41 -2.79
C THR A 9 48.02 0.95 -3.47
N LEU A 10 48.38 2.06 -2.85
CA LEU A 10 48.24 3.41 -3.43
C LEU A 10 49.08 3.58 -4.71
N ARG A 11 50.33 3.06 -4.71
CA ARG A 11 51.16 3.06 -5.93
C ARG A 11 50.57 2.20 -7.04
N ASN A 12 49.93 1.09 -6.69
CA ASN A 12 49.27 0.20 -7.65
C ASN A 12 48.04 0.90 -8.27
N ILE A 13 47.25 1.58 -7.44
CA ILE A 13 46.08 2.40 -7.88
C ILE A 13 46.52 3.48 -8.87
N SER A 14 47.57 4.24 -8.54
CA SER A 14 48.05 5.32 -9.41
C SER A 14 48.56 4.85 -10.76
N ARG A 15 49.10 3.63 -10.83
CA ARG A 15 49.61 3.00 -12.06
C ARG A 15 48.49 2.46 -12.96
N TYR A 16 47.35 2.06 -12.39
CA TYR A 16 46.27 1.36 -13.09
C TYR A 16 44.90 1.97 -12.82
N LYS A 17 44.78 3.27 -13.06
CA LYS A 17 43.60 4.10 -12.72
C LYS A 17 42.29 3.55 -13.31
N GLY A 18 42.29 3.17 -14.60
CA GLY A 18 41.05 2.68 -15.25
C GLY A 18 40.48 1.40 -14.62
N PHE A 19 41.37 0.48 -14.26
CA PHE A 19 40.97 -0.76 -13.57
C PHE A 19 40.42 -0.48 -12.15
N PHE A 20 41.07 0.43 -11.42
CA PHE A 20 40.61 0.81 -10.08
C PHE A 20 39.24 1.49 -10.15
N ILE A 21 39.07 2.47 -11.03
CA ILE A 21 37.82 3.19 -11.23
C ILE A 21 36.68 2.21 -11.58
N LEU A 22 36.90 1.29 -12.52
CA LEU A 22 35.89 0.35 -12.95
C LEU A 22 35.46 -0.63 -11.86
N ASN A 23 36.40 -1.10 -11.01
CA ASN A 23 36.08 -1.93 -9.84
C ASN A 23 35.34 -1.15 -8.77
N VAL A 24 35.82 0.06 -8.45
CA VAL A 24 35.21 0.90 -7.43
C VAL A 24 33.79 1.29 -7.82
N LEU A 25 33.57 1.73 -9.07
CA LEU A 25 32.22 2.08 -9.53
C LEU A 25 31.29 0.90 -9.57
N GLY A 26 31.75 -0.26 -10.07
CA GLY A 26 30.92 -1.48 -10.10
C GLY A 26 30.48 -1.93 -8.71
N LEU A 27 31.42 -1.94 -7.74
CA LEU A 27 31.11 -2.24 -6.35
C LEU A 27 30.23 -1.16 -5.70
N ALA A 28 30.53 0.12 -5.93
CA ALA A 28 29.76 1.24 -5.35
C ALA A 28 28.30 1.23 -5.79
N ILE A 29 28.03 1.02 -7.08
CA ILE A 29 26.67 0.90 -7.61
C ILE A 29 25.97 -0.32 -7.02
N GLY A 30 26.66 -1.46 -6.95
CA GLY A 30 26.10 -2.68 -6.36
C GLY A 30 25.75 -2.51 -4.88
N ILE A 31 26.64 -1.88 -4.08
CA ILE A 31 26.40 -1.57 -2.67
C ILE A 31 25.24 -0.58 -2.52
N ALA A 32 25.23 0.52 -3.30
CA ALA A 32 24.18 1.53 -3.25
C ALA A 32 22.79 0.95 -3.55
N ALA A 33 22.68 0.21 -4.65
CA ALA A 33 21.43 -0.42 -5.07
C ALA A 33 20.93 -1.43 -4.02
N SER A 34 21.83 -2.27 -3.49
CA SER A 34 21.46 -3.25 -2.47
C SER A 34 21.06 -2.60 -1.15
N LEU A 35 21.77 -1.54 -0.72
CA LEU A 35 21.38 -0.78 0.49
C LEU A 35 20.04 -0.09 0.32
N LEU A 36 19.76 0.48 -0.87
CA LEU A 36 18.47 1.10 -1.16
C LEU A 36 17.33 0.09 -1.07
N ILE A 37 17.50 -1.09 -1.67
CA ILE A 37 16.51 -2.17 -1.59
C ILE A 37 16.37 -2.66 -0.14
N LEU A 38 17.45 -2.84 0.59
CA LEU A 38 17.40 -3.27 1.99
C LEU A 38 16.73 -2.23 2.89
N GLN A 39 16.88 -0.94 2.60
CA GLN A 39 16.20 0.13 3.32
C GLN A 39 14.69 0.08 3.08
N TYR A 40 14.28 -0.12 1.83
CA TYR A 40 12.87 -0.34 1.47
C TYR A 40 12.32 -1.60 2.17
N VAL A 41 13.02 -2.72 2.09
CA VAL A 41 12.62 -3.97 2.76
C VAL A 41 12.47 -3.78 4.26
N LYS A 42 13.40 -3.05 4.88
CA LYS A 42 13.32 -2.72 6.32
C LYS A 42 12.06 -1.92 6.63
N ASP A 43 11.74 -0.90 5.82
CA ASP A 43 10.54 -0.09 5.97
C ASP A 43 9.28 -0.97 5.89
N GLU A 44 9.18 -1.81 4.87
CA GLU A 44 8.06 -2.74 4.67
C GLU A 44 7.91 -3.77 5.83
N LEU A 45 9.01 -4.24 6.39
CA LEU A 45 9.01 -5.20 7.51
C LEU A 45 8.78 -4.55 8.88
N SER A 46 8.89 -3.22 8.97
CA SER A 46 8.80 -2.49 10.24
C SER A 46 7.40 -2.01 10.56
N TYR A 47 6.40 -2.35 9.72
CA TYR A 47 5.03 -1.91 9.96
C TYR A 47 4.51 -2.45 11.29
N ASP A 48 3.92 -1.53 12.08
CA ASP A 48 3.31 -1.76 13.39
C ASP A 48 4.25 -2.26 14.50
N ASP A 49 5.56 -2.40 14.23
CA ASP A 49 6.58 -2.84 15.19
C ASP A 49 6.81 -1.81 16.33
N PHE A 50 6.36 -0.57 16.14
CA PHE A 50 6.41 0.46 17.18
C PHE A 50 5.49 0.17 18.38
N ASN A 51 4.53 -0.74 18.23
CA ASN A 51 3.62 -1.13 19.30
C ASN A 51 4.31 -2.09 20.28
N SER A 52 4.39 -1.68 21.53
CA SER A 52 5.06 -2.47 22.60
C SER A 52 4.42 -3.84 22.87
N LYS A 53 3.18 -4.03 22.46
CA LYS A 53 2.38 -5.25 22.62
C LYS A 53 2.06 -5.91 21.28
N ALA A 54 2.80 -5.58 20.20
CA ALA A 54 2.48 -6.00 18.82
C ALA A 54 2.33 -7.52 18.65
N ASP A 55 3.09 -8.31 19.41
CA ASP A 55 3.06 -9.77 19.41
C ASP A 55 1.77 -10.39 19.98
N ARG A 56 0.97 -9.59 20.71
CA ARG A 56 -0.26 -10.00 21.37
C ARG A 56 -1.52 -9.32 20.85
N ILE A 57 -1.37 -8.37 19.91
CA ILE A 57 -2.49 -7.67 19.28
C ILE A 57 -2.91 -8.44 18.04
N TYR A 58 -4.20 -8.70 17.93
CA TYR A 58 -4.81 -9.38 16.78
C TYR A 58 -6.00 -8.57 16.27
N ARG A 59 -6.11 -8.46 14.94
CA ARG A 59 -7.33 -8.00 14.28
C ARG A 59 -8.32 -9.15 14.16
N VAL A 60 -9.61 -8.88 14.36
CA VAL A 60 -10.68 -9.84 14.13
C VAL A 60 -11.21 -9.65 12.71
N GLU A 61 -10.87 -10.57 11.81
CA GLU A 61 -11.37 -10.64 10.45
C GLU A 61 -12.77 -11.28 10.41
N PHE A 62 -13.54 -10.90 9.42
CA PHE A 62 -14.85 -11.48 9.13
C PHE A 62 -14.86 -12.15 7.76
N ASP A 63 -14.99 -13.48 7.75
CA ASP A 63 -15.19 -14.26 6.54
C ASP A 63 -16.68 -14.61 6.38
N ALA A 64 -17.25 -14.25 5.24
CA ALA A 64 -18.62 -14.60 4.91
C ALA A 64 -18.67 -15.83 4.00
N TYR A 65 -19.53 -16.78 4.35
CA TYR A 65 -19.70 -18.05 3.63
C TYR A 65 -21.13 -18.22 3.11
N ARG A 66 -21.26 -18.93 1.98
CA ARG A 66 -22.53 -19.47 1.47
C ARG A 66 -22.27 -20.85 0.87
N ASP A 67 -23.09 -21.82 1.28
CA ASP A 67 -22.99 -23.20 0.80
C ASP A 67 -21.58 -23.81 0.94
N GLY A 68 -20.85 -23.38 1.98
CA GLY A 68 -19.48 -23.80 2.25
C GLY A 68 -18.38 -23.06 1.46
N GLU A 69 -18.75 -22.17 0.54
CA GLU A 69 -17.82 -21.35 -0.23
C GLU A 69 -17.66 -19.95 0.38
N ILE A 70 -16.45 -19.40 0.32
CA ILE A 70 -16.16 -18.04 0.77
C ILE A 70 -16.75 -17.06 -0.23
N ILE A 71 -17.64 -16.17 0.24
CA ILE A 71 -18.19 -15.06 -0.58
C ILE A 71 -17.21 -13.91 -0.59
N PHE A 72 -16.72 -13.49 0.60
CA PHE A 72 -15.71 -12.47 0.77
C PHE A 72 -15.04 -12.60 2.15
N LYS A 73 -13.89 -11.95 2.29
CA LYS A 73 -13.16 -11.77 3.54
C LYS A 73 -12.99 -10.29 3.81
N SER A 74 -13.27 -9.85 5.02
CA SER A 74 -13.21 -8.44 5.41
C SER A 74 -12.26 -8.19 6.56
N ALA A 75 -11.52 -7.07 6.45
CA ALA A 75 -10.69 -6.52 7.51
C ALA A 75 -11.50 -5.97 8.70
N THR A 76 -12.79 -5.79 8.49
CA THR A 76 -13.75 -5.25 9.44
C THR A 76 -14.76 -6.31 9.84
N ALA A 77 -15.39 -6.13 11.00
CA ALA A 77 -16.43 -7.01 11.51
C ALA A 77 -17.57 -6.17 12.15
N PHE A 78 -18.47 -6.83 12.87
CA PHE A 78 -19.63 -6.19 13.47
C PHE A 78 -19.26 -5.36 14.71
N PRO A 79 -19.99 -4.28 15.03
CA PRO A 79 -19.66 -3.38 16.15
C PRO A 79 -19.66 -4.06 17.51
N LYS A 80 -20.46 -5.12 17.71
CA LYS A 80 -20.55 -5.83 18.98
C LYS A 80 -19.48 -6.88 19.22
N VAL A 81 -18.65 -7.22 18.20
CA VAL A 81 -17.69 -8.33 18.29
C VAL A 81 -16.67 -8.12 19.40
N ALA A 82 -15.93 -7.00 19.40
CA ALA A 82 -14.89 -6.74 20.39
C ALA A 82 -15.44 -6.72 21.84
N PRO A 83 -16.53 -6.01 22.18
CA PRO A 83 -17.09 -6.01 23.52
C PRO A 83 -17.58 -7.38 24.01
N MET A 84 -18.10 -8.19 23.10
CA MET A 84 -18.58 -9.53 23.48
C MET A 84 -17.46 -10.54 23.60
N LEU A 85 -16.41 -10.42 22.79
CA LEU A 85 -15.23 -11.28 22.90
C LEU A 85 -14.52 -11.09 24.25
N ILE A 86 -14.33 -9.86 24.69
CA ILE A 86 -13.72 -9.59 26.01
C ILE A 86 -14.62 -10.09 27.18
N ALA A 87 -15.94 -10.03 27.01
CA ALA A 87 -16.87 -10.50 28.03
C ALA A 87 -16.90 -12.04 28.18
N ASP A 88 -16.72 -12.76 27.06
CA ASP A 88 -16.86 -14.22 27.04
C ASP A 88 -15.53 -14.96 27.23
N TYR A 89 -14.41 -14.37 26.87
CA TYR A 89 -13.12 -15.07 26.80
C TYR A 89 -12.06 -14.45 27.75
N PRO A 90 -11.75 -15.15 28.83
CA PRO A 90 -10.75 -14.68 29.81
C PRO A 90 -9.32 -14.64 29.26
N GLU A 91 -9.05 -15.22 28.10
CA GLU A 91 -7.77 -15.15 27.37
C GLU A 91 -7.52 -13.75 26.79
N ILE A 92 -8.56 -12.97 26.60
CA ILE A 92 -8.48 -11.59 26.11
C ILE A 92 -8.24 -10.67 27.29
N GLU A 93 -7.20 -9.83 27.20
CA GLU A 93 -6.83 -8.81 28.17
C GLU A 93 -7.68 -7.55 27.99
N ASP A 94 -7.80 -7.10 26.71
CA ASP A 94 -8.58 -5.94 26.32
C ASP A 94 -9.00 -6.05 24.84
N ALA A 95 -9.98 -5.24 24.41
CA ALA A 95 -10.43 -5.18 23.03
C ALA A 95 -10.94 -3.79 22.67
N THR A 96 -10.69 -3.32 21.45
CA THR A 96 -11.10 -1.98 21.00
C THR A 96 -11.70 -2.02 19.61
N ARG A 97 -12.51 -1.01 19.31
CA ARG A 97 -13.14 -0.81 17.99
C ARG A 97 -12.76 0.52 17.41
N LEU A 98 -12.62 0.52 16.08
CA LEU A 98 -12.50 1.75 15.30
C LEU A 98 -13.52 1.70 14.17
N TYR A 99 -14.10 2.84 13.84
CA TYR A 99 -14.92 3.03 12.67
C TYR A 99 -14.24 4.03 11.74
N LEU A 100 -13.97 3.64 10.49
CA LEU A 100 -13.45 4.55 9.47
C LEU A 100 -14.63 5.24 8.78
N ARG A 101 -14.63 6.57 8.76
CA ARG A 101 -15.59 7.32 7.99
C ARG A 101 -15.21 7.26 6.50
N TYR A 102 -15.75 6.29 5.80
CA TYR A 102 -15.48 6.10 4.38
C TYR A 102 -15.84 7.36 3.58
N GLY A 103 -14.94 7.73 2.63
CA GLY A 103 -15.07 8.97 1.86
C GLY A 103 -14.64 10.22 2.63
N GLY A 104 -14.20 10.08 3.90
CA GLY A 104 -13.69 11.17 4.70
C GLY A 104 -14.73 12.20 5.09
N GLY A 105 -14.29 13.44 5.22
CA GLY A 105 -15.16 14.58 5.53
C GLY A 105 -14.40 15.91 5.46
N VAL A 106 -15.13 17.00 5.27
CA VAL A 106 -14.51 18.33 5.32
C VAL A 106 -14.41 18.77 6.76
N ILE A 107 -13.20 19.03 7.19
CA ILE A 107 -12.88 19.61 8.50
C ILE A 107 -12.70 21.11 8.34
N ARG A 108 -13.37 21.87 9.19
CA ARG A 108 -13.24 23.34 9.23
C ARG A 108 -12.74 23.83 10.57
N TYR A 109 -11.77 24.72 10.49
CA TYR A 109 -11.34 25.58 11.57
C TYR A 109 -11.21 27.00 11.05
N GLU A 110 -12.01 27.92 11.58
CA GLU A 110 -12.11 29.31 11.10
C GLU A 110 -12.32 29.39 9.58
N ASP A 111 -11.36 29.99 8.84
CA ASP A 111 -11.41 30.13 7.38
C ASP A 111 -10.78 28.92 6.63
N VAL A 112 -10.15 27.98 7.36
CA VAL A 112 -9.52 26.79 6.76
C VAL A 112 -10.56 25.68 6.67
N SER A 113 -10.83 25.23 5.44
CA SER A 113 -11.73 24.10 5.17
C SER A 113 -11.03 23.11 4.25
N ILE A 114 -10.75 21.89 4.72
CA ILE A 114 -10.02 20.88 3.94
C ILE A 114 -10.72 19.53 4.09
N LYS A 115 -10.84 18.79 2.98
CA LYS A 115 -11.27 17.40 3.02
C LYS A 115 -10.15 16.51 3.54
N GLU A 116 -10.45 15.72 4.55
CA GLU A 116 -9.58 14.70 5.12
C GLU A 116 -10.21 13.32 4.94
N ASP A 117 -9.41 12.35 4.49
CA ASP A 117 -9.92 11.02 4.17
C ASP A 117 -9.76 10.02 5.32
N ASN A 118 -8.77 10.21 6.19
CA ASN A 118 -8.43 9.29 7.27
C ASN A 118 -9.07 9.73 8.60
N LEU A 119 -10.40 9.71 8.66
CA LEU A 119 -11.17 10.09 9.82
C LEU A 119 -11.69 8.85 10.53
N PHE A 120 -11.24 8.62 11.76
CA PHE A 120 -11.65 7.46 12.54
C PHE A 120 -12.41 7.91 13.80
N GLN A 121 -13.44 7.16 14.16
CA GLN A 121 -13.98 7.14 15.53
C GLN A 121 -13.32 5.97 16.26
N ALA A 122 -12.85 6.22 17.47
CA ALA A 122 -12.13 5.24 18.29
C ALA A 122 -12.58 5.25 19.74
N GLU A 123 -12.47 4.12 20.41
CA GLU A 123 -12.68 4.00 21.84
C GLU A 123 -11.43 4.48 22.62
N GLN A 124 -11.62 4.88 23.87
CA GLN A 124 -10.55 5.39 24.74
C GLN A 124 -9.41 4.41 24.93
N ASN A 125 -9.70 3.12 25.06
CA ASN A 125 -8.73 2.06 25.29
C ASN A 125 -7.87 1.71 24.06
N LEU A 126 -8.06 2.40 22.93
CA LEU A 126 -7.14 2.32 21.79
C LEU A 126 -5.68 2.56 22.24
N PHE A 127 -5.45 3.53 23.15
CA PHE A 127 -4.12 3.88 23.65
C PHE A 127 -3.58 2.93 24.72
N ASP A 128 -4.43 2.08 25.30
CA ASP A 128 -4.03 0.99 26.19
C ASP A 128 -3.54 -0.23 25.41
N ILE A 129 -4.07 -0.43 24.21
CA ILE A 129 -3.72 -1.52 23.30
C ILE A 129 -2.56 -1.14 22.37
N PHE A 130 -2.68 0.02 21.68
CA PHE A 130 -1.70 0.53 20.73
C PHE A 130 -0.80 1.60 21.35
N SER A 131 0.46 1.65 20.92
CA SER A 131 1.48 2.56 21.46
C SER A 131 1.63 3.84 20.63
N TYR A 132 0.52 4.49 20.25
CA TYR A 132 0.59 5.77 19.55
C TYR A 132 1.07 6.88 20.49
N PRO A 133 2.18 7.59 20.15
CA PRO A 133 2.69 8.65 21.01
C PRO A 133 1.77 9.86 21.07
N ILE A 134 1.41 10.29 22.28
CA ILE A 134 0.77 11.59 22.50
C ILE A 134 1.87 12.63 22.58
N VAL A 135 1.81 13.63 21.69
CA VAL A 135 2.84 14.68 21.55
C VAL A 135 2.54 15.83 22.51
N ASP A 136 1.27 16.20 22.66
CA ASP A 136 0.82 17.27 23.55
C ASP A 136 -0.66 17.04 23.92
N GLY A 137 -1.09 17.55 25.09
CA GLY A 137 -2.45 17.39 25.61
C GLY A 137 -2.73 16.00 26.17
N GLU A 138 -3.97 15.58 26.10
CA GLU A 138 -4.46 14.31 26.65
C GLU A 138 -5.20 13.50 25.59
N ALA A 139 -4.97 12.18 25.57
CA ALA A 139 -5.74 11.25 24.73
C ALA A 139 -7.12 11.02 25.37
N ARG A 140 -8.06 11.95 25.15
CA ARG A 140 -9.41 11.87 25.73
C ARG A 140 -10.46 11.61 24.64
N LEU A 141 -10.90 10.35 24.55
CA LEU A 141 -11.94 9.87 23.64
C LEU A 141 -13.13 9.24 24.35
N ASP A 142 -13.18 9.31 25.69
CA ASP A 142 -14.24 8.77 26.56
C ASP A 142 -15.48 9.66 26.67
N HIS A 143 -15.39 10.91 26.19
CA HIS A 143 -16.48 11.87 26.17
C HIS A 143 -16.94 12.17 24.74
N PRO A 144 -18.25 12.39 24.53
CA PRO A 144 -18.74 12.83 23.22
C PRO A 144 -18.13 14.18 22.81
N ASN A 145 -18.03 14.39 21.50
CA ASN A 145 -17.54 15.62 20.88
C ASN A 145 -16.09 15.98 21.23
N THR A 146 -15.25 14.99 21.48
CA THR A 146 -13.79 15.15 21.63
C THR A 146 -13.06 14.55 20.44
N ALA A 147 -11.87 15.11 20.14
CA ALA A 147 -11.04 14.66 19.05
C ALA A 147 -9.56 14.80 19.38
N LEU A 148 -8.76 13.92 18.78
CA LEU A 148 -7.31 14.07 18.67
C LEU A 148 -6.95 14.40 17.23
N VAL A 149 -5.93 15.22 17.04
CA VAL A 149 -5.41 15.60 15.72
C VAL A 149 -4.01 15.02 15.55
N GLU A 150 -3.73 14.52 14.34
CA GLU A 150 -2.37 14.07 13.97
C GLU A 150 -1.41 15.28 13.90
N GLU A 151 -0.15 15.10 14.31
CA GLU A 151 0.86 16.16 14.46
C GLU A 151 1.08 16.99 13.19
N VAL A 152 1.18 16.35 12.02
CA VAL A 152 1.36 17.05 10.72
C VAL A 152 0.09 17.79 10.33
N ILE A 153 -1.06 17.19 10.60
CA ILE A 153 -2.38 17.78 10.34
C ILE A 153 -2.63 18.98 11.27
N ALA A 154 -2.20 18.89 12.54
CA ALA A 154 -2.28 20.03 13.47
C ALA A 154 -1.58 21.27 12.89
N LYS A 155 -0.37 21.12 12.34
CA LYS A 155 0.35 22.22 11.70
C LYS A 155 -0.35 22.78 10.47
N LYS A 156 -1.04 21.93 9.71
CA LYS A 156 -1.81 22.32 8.52
C LYS A 156 -2.97 23.25 8.83
N TYR A 157 -3.66 23.04 9.97
CA TYR A 157 -4.84 23.82 10.36
C TYR A 157 -4.51 24.98 11.29
N PHE A 158 -3.55 24.82 12.20
CA PHE A 158 -3.29 25.74 13.30
C PHE A 158 -1.93 26.45 13.21
N GLY A 159 -1.10 26.09 12.21
CA GLY A 159 0.27 26.60 12.08
C GLY A 159 1.10 26.27 13.31
N ASP A 160 1.64 27.26 13.98
CA ASP A 160 2.45 27.12 15.20
C ASP A 160 1.62 27.30 16.50
N GLU A 161 0.30 27.51 16.39
CA GLU A 161 -0.56 27.64 17.55
C GLU A 161 -0.97 26.27 18.11
N SER A 162 -1.13 26.18 19.43
CA SER A 162 -1.66 24.95 20.06
C SER A 162 -3.11 24.71 19.63
N PRO A 163 -3.45 23.51 19.13
CA PRO A 163 -4.82 23.16 18.80
C PRO A 163 -5.67 22.77 20.02
N ILE A 164 -5.06 22.57 21.19
CA ILE A 164 -5.75 22.03 22.38
C ILE A 164 -6.78 23.01 22.88
N GLY A 165 -8.00 22.51 23.13
CA GLY A 165 -9.17 23.30 23.54
C GLY A 165 -9.86 24.03 22.39
N LYS A 166 -9.28 24.03 21.17
CA LYS A 166 -9.92 24.62 19.99
C LYS A 166 -11.02 23.69 19.46
N ARG A 167 -12.02 24.27 18.80
CA ARG A 167 -13.15 23.53 18.24
C ARG A 167 -13.07 23.50 16.72
N ILE A 168 -13.23 22.32 16.16
CA ILE A 168 -13.34 22.08 14.73
C ILE A 168 -14.74 21.61 14.37
N LYS A 169 -15.14 21.82 13.12
CA LYS A 169 -16.40 21.32 12.57
C LYS A 169 -16.16 20.27 11.51
N LEU A 170 -16.88 19.17 11.59
CA LEU A 170 -16.90 18.11 10.60
C LEU A 170 -18.24 18.14 9.86
N GLY A 171 -18.22 18.28 8.54
CA GLY A 171 -19.39 18.21 7.69
C GLY A 171 -20.49 19.26 7.96
N GLY A 172 -20.15 20.35 8.63
CA GLY A 172 -21.05 21.50 8.88
C GLY A 172 -21.79 21.49 10.21
N ASN A 173 -22.16 20.35 10.78
CA ASN A 173 -22.99 20.26 11.98
C ASN A 173 -22.33 19.55 13.18
N GLU A 174 -21.34 18.73 12.96
CA GLU A 174 -20.65 18.00 14.02
C GLU A 174 -19.49 18.86 14.55
N GLU A 175 -19.55 19.27 15.81
CA GLU A 175 -18.52 20.10 16.44
C GLU A 175 -17.72 19.26 17.44
N TYR A 176 -16.38 19.36 17.38
CA TYR A 176 -15.47 18.60 18.24
C TYR A 176 -14.43 19.52 18.88
N GLU A 177 -14.12 19.29 20.15
CA GLU A 177 -13.03 19.92 20.88
C GLU A 177 -11.75 19.06 20.75
N ILE A 178 -10.64 19.67 20.35
CA ILE A 178 -9.35 18.99 20.29
C ILE A 178 -8.77 18.88 21.69
N THR A 179 -8.53 17.65 22.15
CA THR A 179 -8.02 17.36 23.49
C THR A 179 -6.53 17.01 23.50
N GLY A 180 -5.96 16.60 22.36
CA GLY A 180 -4.56 16.27 22.27
C GLY A 180 -4.05 16.13 20.84
N ILE A 181 -2.73 16.10 20.74
CA ILE A 181 -1.99 15.87 19.51
C ILE A 181 -1.38 14.47 19.59
N VAL A 182 -1.64 13.66 18.57
CA VAL A 182 -1.12 12.30 18.47
C VAL A 182 -0.21 12.18 17.25
N ARG A 183 0.86 11.40 17.36
CA ARG A 183 1.71 11.07 16.22
C ARG A 183 1.32 9.71 15.66
N SER A 184 0.98 9.68 14.37
CA SER A 184 0.75 8.44 13.62
C SER A 184 2.03 8.06 12.86
N PRO A 185 2.77 7.00 13.27
CA PRO A 185 3.96 6.57 12.56
C PRO A 185 3.65 6.24 11.09
N GLU A 186 4.58 6.55 10.18
CA GLU A 186 4.39 6.29 8.74
C GLU A 186 4.23 4.79 8.45
N ASN A 187 4.90 3.94 9.22
CA ASN A 187 4.84 2.49 9.16
C ASN A 187 3.75 1.90 10.06
N SER A 188 2.56 2.50 10.04
CA SER A 188 1.36 1.96 10.69
C SER A 188 0.31 1.56 9.65
N HIS A 189 -0.35 0.43 9.85
CA HIS A 189 -1.49 0.00 9.03
C HIS A 189 -2.73 0.89 9.26
N LEU A 190 -2.83 1.52 10.45
CA LEU A 190 -3.82 2.55 10.76
C LEU A 190 -3.14 3.92 10.73
N LYS A 191 -3.49 4.75 9.75
CA LYS A 191 -3.07 6.14 9.68
C LYS A 191 -4.29 7.03 9.75
N PHE A 192 -4.29 7.99 10.64
CA PHE A 192 -5.42 8.88 10.84
C PHE A 192 -4.99 10.34 10.76
N SER A 193 -5.87 11.17 10.21
CA SER A 193 -5.78 12.63 10.27
C SER A 193 -6.39 13.15 11.58
N PHE A 194 -7.54 12.60 11.95
CA PHE A 194 -8.24 12.86 13.20
C PHE A 194 -8.78 11.56 13.78
N LEU A 195 -8.70 11.45 15.10
CA LEU A 195 -9.41 10.45 15.89
C LEU A 195 -10.54 11.12 16.65
N PHE A 196 -11.76 10.80 16.35
CA PHE A 196 -12.95 11.26 17.04
C PHE A 196 -13.39 10.26 18.10
N SER A 197 -14.05 10.74 19.15
CA SER A 197 -14.56 9.89 20.20
C SER A 197 -15.68 8.96 19.70
N TYR A 198 -15.61 7.67 20.04
CA TYR A 198 -16.64 6.68 19.75
C TYR A 198 -17.99 7.01 20.43
N PRO A 199 -18.05 7.57 21.68
CA PRO A 199 -19.29 8.05 22.28
C PRO A 199 -20.07 9.08 21.46
N THR A 200 -19.38 9.87 20.61
CA THR A 200 -20.09 10.76 19.67
C THR A 200 -20.89 9.96 18.64
N LEU A 201 -20.32 8.88 18.13
CA LEU A 201 -21.01 8.01 17.18
C LEU A 201 -22.27 7.41 17.79
N VAL A 202 -22.15 6.97 19.06
CA VAL A 202 -23.31 6.48 19.84
C VAL A 202 -24.37 7.57 20.01
N SER A 203 -23.95 8.81 20.28
CA SER A 203 -24.89 9.94 20.43
C SER A 203 -25.61 10.29 19.12
N LEU A 204 -24.95 10.10 17.96
CA LEU A 204 -25.51 10.39 16.65
C LEU A 204 -26.46 9.29 16.15
N TRP A 205 -26.14 8.03 16.40
CA TRP A 205 -26.85 6.88 15.81
C TRP A 205 -27.71 6.09 16.78
N GLY A 206 -27.61 6.39 18.09
CA GLY A 206 -28.28 5.67 19.17
C GLY A 206 -27.49 4.41 19.57
N GLU A 207 -27.87 3.78 20.69
CA GLU A 207 -27.21 2.58 21.23
C GLU A 207 -27.46 1.32 20.38
N ASP A 208 -28.54 1.28 19.63
CA ASP A 208 -28.99 0.08 18.92
C ASP A 208 -28.00 -0.42 17.88
N PHE A 209 -27.25 0.47 17.23
CA PHE A 209 -26.28 0.07 16.23
C PHE A 209 -25.15 -0.80 16.82
N ASN A 210 -24.79 -0.59 18.09
CA ASN A 210 -23.78 -1.41 18.79
C ASN A 210 -24.16 -2.89 18.87
N ASN A 211 -25.44 -3.20 18.69
CA ASN A 211 -25.97 -4.57 18.73
C ASN A 211 -26.21 -5.17 17.34
N ALA A 212 -25.88 -4.49 16.27
CA ALA A 212 -26.15 -4.91 14.92
C ALA A 212 -25.28 -6.11 14.48
N TRP A 213 -25.91 -7.09 13.77
CA TRP A 213 -25.24 -8.16 13.02
C TRP A 213 -25.38 -8.00 11.49
N GLY A 214 -25.82 -6.89 11.02
CA GLY A 214 -25.99 -6.59 9.60
C GLY A 214 -25.01 -5.56 9.07
N TRP A 215 -24.23 -4.94 9.92
CA TRP A 215 -23.31 -3.86 9.58
C TRP A 215 -21.90 -4.19 10.09
N TYR A 216 -20.95 -4.41 9.19
CA TYR A 216 -19.60 -4.90 9.48
C TYR A 216 -18.47 -3.91 9.09
N ASP A 217 -18.66 -2.61 9.33
CA ASP A 217 -17.68 -1.57 8.98
C ASP A 217 -16.73 -1.20 10.13
N PHE A 218 -16.61 -2.06 11.15
CA PHE A 218 -15.81 -1.78 12.35
C PHE A 218 -14.54 -2.63 12.39
N TYR A 219 -13.39 -1.97 12.51
CA TYR A 219 -12.15 -2.66 12.82
C TYR A 219 -12.19 -3.08 14.28
N ASN A 220 -12.12 -4.37 14.55
CA ASN A 220 -12.10 -4.92 15.89
C ASN A 220 -10.70 -5.48 16.18
N TYR A 221 -10.08 -5.01 17.27
CA TYR A 221 -8.79 -5.50 17.72
C TYR A 221 -8.92 -6.08 19.12
N VAL A 222 -8.19 -7.18 19.36
CA VAL A 222 -8.11 -7.83 20.67
C VAL A 222 -6.65 -7.89 21.10
N LEU A 223 -6.42 -7.60 22.39
CA LEU A 223 -5.15 -7.81 23.06
C LEU A 223 -5.24 -9.11 23.85
N LEU A 224 -4.45 -10.10 23.49
CA LEU A 224 -4.41 -11.37 24.23
C LEU A 224 -3.51 -11.25 25.47
N LYS A 225 -3.87 -12.00 26.53
CA LYS A 225 -3.02 -12.16 27.71
C LYS A 225 -1.69 -12.85 27.37
N PRO A 226 -0.62 -12.56 28.10
CA PRO A 226 0.65 -13.25 27.89
C PRO A 226 0.49 -14.78 27.94
N GLY A 227 0.97 -15.46 26.89
CA GLY A 227 0.91 -16.93 26.79
C GLY A 227 -0.43 -17.50 26.32
N ALA A 228 -1.45 -16.69 26.00
CA ALA A 228 -2.68 -17.16 25.40
C ALA A 228 -2.40 -17.69 23.98
N ASP A 229 -3.05 -18.82 23.63
CA ASP A 229 -2.95 -19.40 22.30
C ASP A 229 -4.09 -18.87 21.41
N PRO A 230 -3.77 -18.10 20.36
CA PRO A 230 -4.78 -17.52 19.46
C PRO A 230 -5.56 -18.60 18.68
N GLN A 231 -4.94 -19.73 18.34
CA GLN A 231 -5.62 -20.80 17.59
C GLN A 231 -6.61 -21.54 18.49
N ALA A 232 -6.25 -21.78 19.76
CA ALA A 232 -7.15 -22.34 20.74
C ALA A 232 -8.36 -21.42 21.01
N LEU A 233 -8.15 -20.11 21.02
CA LEU A 233 -9.23 -19.11 21.15
C LEU A 233 -10.13 -19.12 19.90
N GLU A 234 -9.55 -19.06 18.71
CA GLU A 234 -10.28 -19.05 17.44
C GLU A 234 -11.18 -20.29 17.28
N SER A 235 -10.73 -21.46 17.77
CA SER A 235 -11.52 -22.71 17.73
C SER A 235 -12.85 -22.63 18.51
N LYS A 236 -13.01 -21.64 19.40
CA LYS A 236 -14.23 -21.40 20.20
C LYS A 236 -15.23 -20.47 19.49
N PHE A 237 -14.83 -19.76 18.45
CA PHE A 237 -15.66 -18.76 17.76
C PHE A 237 -16.95 -19.30 17.12
N PRO A 238 -17.05 -20.53 16.61
CA PRO A 238 -18.34 -21.05 16.18
C PRO A 238 -19.40 -21.07 17.29
N THR A 239 -19.01 -21.41 18.53
CA THR A 239 -19.91 -21.36 19.70
C THR A 239 -20.30 -19.93 20.06
N PHE A 240 -19.36 -18.99 19.96
CA PHE A 240 -19.61 -17.57 20.16
C PHE A 240 -20.61 -17.02 19.12
N ILE A 241 -20.42 -17.35 17.85
CA ILE A 241 -21.32 -16.92 16.78
C ILE A 241 -22.74 -17.41 17.04
N ASN A 242 -22.91 -18.69 17.30
CA ASN A 242 -24.22 -19.30 17.59
C ASN A 242 -24.89 -18.75 18.88
N LYS A 243 -24.09 -18.26 19.84
CA LYS A 243 -24.61 -17.62 21.05
C LYS A 243 -25.26 -16.28 20.76
N TYR A 244 -24.68 -15.48 19.86
CA TYR A 244 -25.05 -14.09 19.66
C TYR A 244 -25.74 -13.79 18.33
N ASP A 245 -25.52 -14.59 17.30
CA ASP A 245 -26.23 -14.50 16.03
C ASP A 245 -27.32 -15.59 16.00
N THR A 246 -28.54 -15.16 16.19
CA THR A 246 -29.70 -16.06 16.28
C THR A 246 -30.20 -16.56 14.92
N ARG A 247 -29.56 -16.20 13.81
CA ARG A 247 -29.90 -16.68 12.48
C ARG A 247 -29.53 -18.17 12.36
N GLU A 248 -30.42 -18.99 11.81
CA GLU A 248 -30.15 -20.42 11.61
C GLU A 248 -28.91 -20.64 10.74
N GLY A 249 -27.97 -21.49 11.20
CA GLY A 249 -26.70 -21.73 10.51
C GLY A 249 -25.75 -20.55 10.48
N ALA A 250 -25.79 -19.69 11.50
CA ALA A 250 -24.92 -18.48 11.57
C ALA A 250 -23.44 -18.85 11.54
N ASP A 251 -23.01 -19.88 12.25
CA ASP A 251 -21.63 -20.41 12.28
C ASP A 251 -21.17 -21.03 10.96
N GLN A 252 -22.10 -21.41 10.08
CA GLN A 252 -21.79 -21.89 8.73
C GLN A 252 -21.66 -20.74 7.73
N ARG A 253 -22.22 -19.56 8.04
CA ARG A 253 -22.22 -18.37 7.19
C ARG A 253 -21.20 -17.34 7.61
N THR A 254 -20.74 -17.38 8.86
CA THR A 254 -19.85 -16.40 9.47
C THR A 254 -18.67 -17.12 10.11
N LYS A 255 -17.46 -16.67 9.84
CA LYS A 255 -16.27 -17.09 10.56
C LYS A 255 -15.49 -15.86 10.98
N PHE A 256 -15.00 -15.84 12.22
CA PHE A 256 -14.01 -14.88 12.66
C PHE A 256 -12.64 -15.52 12.69
N VAL A 257 -11.63 -14.76 12.29
CA VAL A 257 -10.22 -15.18 12.25
C VAL A 257 -9.38 -14.14 12.97
N LEU A 258 -8.40 -14.60 13.75
CA LEU A 258 -7.46 -13.74 14.46
C LEU A 258 -6.21 -13.52 13.61
N GLN A 259 -6.08 -12.35 13.02
CA GLN A 259 -4.92 -11.97 12.24
C GLN A 259 -3.89 -11.23 13.13
N PRO A 260 -2.64 -11.72 13.24
CA PRO A 260 -1.60 -11.03 13.99
C PRO A 260 -1.33 -9.63 13.42
N LEU A 261 -1.18 -8.62 14.29
CA LEU A 261 -0.94 -7.22 13.91
C LEU A 261 0.21 -7.08 12.89
N LEU A 262 1.35 -7.69 13.17
CA LEU A 262 2.56 -7.61 12.33
C LEU A 262 2.41 -8.29 10.96
N GLN A 263 1.33 -9.02 10.72
CA GLN A 263 1.04 -9.66 9.43
C GLN A 263 0.07 -8.87 8.56
N ILE A 264 -0.60 -7.85 9.10
CA ILE A 264 -1.62 -7.09 8.37
C ILE A 264 -1.00 -6.46 7.12
N HIS A 265 0.07 -5.68 7.26
CA HIS A 265 0.63 -4.92 6.14
C HIS A 265 1.12 -5.78 4.97
N LEU A 266 1.76 -6.91 5.22
CA LEU A 266 2.40 -7.70 4.15
C LEU A 266 1.61 -8.93 3.67
N TYR A 267 0.65 -9.40 4.48
CA TYR A 267 -0.02 -10.67 4.21
C TYR A 267 -1.54 -10.58 4.22
N SER A 268 -2.11 -9.39 4.38
CA SER A 268 -3.55 -9.18 4.26
C SER A 268 -3.93 -8.69 2.86
N ASP A 269 -4.95 -9.35 2.29
CA ASP A 269 -5.58 -8.98 1.01
C ASP A 269 -7.10 -9.12 1.18
N LEU A 270 -7.66 -8.31 2.09
CA LEU A 270 -9.04 -8.34 2.50
C LEU A 270 -9.78 -7.13 1.93
N ILE A 271 -11.11 -7.21 1.80
CA ILE A 271 -11.91 -6.01 1.52
C ILE A 271 -11.91 -5.09 2.74
N GLN A 272 -12.15 -3.81 2.52
CA GLN A 272 -12.22 -2.77 3.57
C GLN A 272 -10.94 -2.64 4.39
N GLU A 273 -9.76 -2.87 3.81
CA GLU A 273 -8.51 -2.49 4.46
C GLU A 273 -8.45 -0.98 4.73
N ALA A 274 -7.90 -0.60 5.87
CA ALA A 274 -7.78 0.82 6.25
C ALA A 274 -6.80 1.58 5.34
N ARG A 275 -5.82 0.88 4.77
CA ARG A 275 -4.82 1.38 3.81
C ARG A 275 -4.49 0.31 2.78
N VAL A 276 -3.88 0.75 1.68
CA VAL A 276 -3.30 -0.17 0.71
C VAL A 276 -2.15 -0.93 1.36
N ASN A 277 -2.25 -2.23 1.38
CA ASN A 277 -1.26 -3.13 1.96
C ASN A 277 -0.07 -3.37 1.02
N GLY A 278 1.07 -3.73 1.61
CA GLY A 278 2.23 -4.23 0.90
C GLY A 278 2.03 -5.68 0.43
N ASN A 279 3.11 -6.26 -0.11
CA ASN A 279 3.10 -7.66 -0.52
C ASN A 279 4.37 -8.37 -0.07
N GLY A 280 4.24 -9.31 0.86
CA GLY A 280 5.36 -10.05 1.44
C GLY A 280 6.18 -10.82 0.42
N GLN A 281 5.56 -11.37 -0.63
CA GLN A 281 6.28 -12.07 -1.70
C GLN A 281 7.18 -11.09 -2.47
N THR A 282 6.68 -9.89 -2.77
CA THR A 282 7.47 -8.84 -3.43
C THR A 282 8.67 -8.43 -2.57
N VAL A 283 8.49 -8.26 -1.27
CA VAL A 283 9.56 -7.95 -0.32
C VAL A 283 10.62 -9.05 -0.31
N TYR A 284 10.19 -10.31 -0.33
CA TYR A 284 11.10 -11.47 -0.39
C TYR A 284 11.90 -11.51 -1.72
N PHE A 285 11.24 -11.25 -2.85
CA PHE A 285 11.90 -11.16 -4.14
C PHE A 285 12.92 -10.02 -4.19
N LEU A 286 12.60 -8.87 -3.62
CA LEU A 286 13.54 -7.75 -3.54
C LEU A 286 14.79 -8.09 -2.71
N MET A 287 14.66 -8.81 -1.60
CA MET A 287 15.81 -9.31 -0.84
C MET A 287 16.70 -10.22 -1.68
N ILE A 288 16.11 -11.14 -2.44
CA ILE A 288 16.84 -12.04 -3.35
C ILE A 288 17.55 -11.21 -4.43
N ILE A 289 16.90 -10.21 -5.01
CA ILE A 289 17.51 -9.32 -6.00
C ILE A 289 18.69 -8.56 -5.42
N ALA A 290 18.54 -7.96 -4.23
CA ALA A 290 19.63 -7.26 -3.54
C ALA A 290 20.84 -8.18 -3.31
N PHE A 291 20.59 -9.41 -2.86
CA PHE A 291 21.63 -10.42 -2.70
C PHE A 291 22.37 -10.72 -4.02
N PHE A 292 21.63 -10.94 -5.11
CA PHE A 292 22.26 -11.22 -6.41
C PHE A 292 23.03 -10.02 -6.96
N ILE A 293 22.55 -8.80 -6.77
CA ILE A 293 23.29 -7.59 -7.17
C ILE A 293 24.66 -7.55 -6.47
N LEU A 294 24.71 -7.83 -5.17
CA LEU A 294 25.96 -7.88 -4.41
C LEU A 294 26.88 -8.99 -4.91
N VAL A 295 26.34 -10.20 -5.11
CA VAL A 295 27.11 -11.33 -5.60
C VAL A 295 27.72 -11.00 -6.98
N ILE A 296 26.94 -10.41 -7.88
CA ILE A 296 27.41 -9.98 -9.21
C ILE A 296 28.53 -8.94 -9.07
N ALA A 297 28.40 -7.95 -8.17
CA ALA A 297 29.41 -6.94 -7.95
C ALA A 297 30.73 -7.55 -7.44
N TRP A 298 30.66 -8.46 -6.47
CA TRP A 298 31.84 -9.17 -5.96
C TRP A 298 32.46 -10.11 -6.99
N VAL A 299 31.67 -10.88 -7.72
CA VAL A 299 32.13 -11.76 -8.79
C VAL A 299 32.81 -10.95 -9.90
N ASN A 300 32.26 -9.81 -10.26
CA ASN A 300 32.88 -8.91 -11.23
C ASN A 300 34.26 -8.44 -10.75
N TYR A 301 34.39 -8.01 -9.51
CA TYR A 301 35.67 -7.65 -8.90
C TYR A 301 36.66 -8.82 -8.94
N ILE A 302 36.23 -10.03 -8.57
CA ILE A 302 37.07 -11.24 -8.60
C ILE A 302 37.55 -11.53 -10.02
N ASN A 303 36.64 -11.46 -11.00
CA ASN A 303 36.95 -11.73 -12.41
C ASN A 303 37.97 -10.73 -12.97
N LEU A 304 37.78 -9.44 -12.68
CA LEU A 304 38.69 -8.38 -13.10
C LEU A 304 40.05 -8.49 -12.39
N SER A 305 40.08 -8.76 -11.08
CA SER A 305 41.28 -8.94 -10.28
C SER A 305 42.11 -10.15 -10.78
N THR A 306 41.43 -11.25 -11.10
CA THR A 306 42.10 -12.48 -11.60
C THR A 306 42.50 -12.40 -13.07
N ALA A 307 41.82 -11.60 -13.90
CA ALA A 307 42.24 -11.37 -15.28
C ALA A 307 43.68 -10.81 -15.37
N ARG A 308 44.10 -10.07 -14.38
CA ARG A 308 45.46 -9.49 -14.27
C ARG A 308 46.47 -10.38 -13.53
N ALA A 309 46.05 -11.59 -13.17
CA ALA A 309 46.90 -12.52 -12.44
C ALA A 309 48.23 -12.78 -13.14
N VAL A 310 48.27 -12.80 -14.48
CA VAL A 310 49.48 -13.01 -15.26
C VAL A 310 50.48 -11.87 -15.14
N GLU A 311 50.00 -10.59 -15.16
CA GLU A 311 50.88 -9.42 -14.98
C GLU A 311 51.40 -9.37 -13.55
N ARG A 312 50.56 -9.64 -12.55
CA ARG A 312 50.92 -9.68 -11.13
C ARG A 312 51.74 -10.88 -10.74
N ALA A 313 51.68 -11.99 -11.48
CA ALA A 313 52.48 -13.16 -11.22
C ALA A 313 53.99 -12.84 -11.31
N LYS A 314 54.41 -11.99 -12.26
CA LYS A 314 55.83 -11.55 -12.32
C LYS A 314 56.25 -10.80 -11.06
N GLU A 315 55.45 -9.89 -10.55
CA GLU A 315 55.68 -9.15 -9.30
C GLU A 315 55.78 -10.11 -8.09
N VAL A 316 54.79 -11.02 -7.97
CA VAL A 316 54.79 -12.07 -6.94
C VAL A 316 56.01 -12.99 -7.02
N GLY A 317 56.39 -13.38 -8.24
CA GLY A 317 57.57 -14.21 -8.46
C GLY A 317 58.85 -13.54 -7.97
N ILE A 318 59.08 -12.26 -8.31
CA ILE A 318 60.24 -11.49 -7.87
C ILE A 318 60.23 -11.36 -6.33
N ARG A 319 59.10 -11.02 -5.70
CA ARG A 319 58.99 -10.88 -4.25
C ARG A 319 59.25 -12.19 -3.51
N LYS A 320 58.75 -13.32 -4.05
CA LYS A 320 59.06 -14.64 -3.48
C LYS A 320 60.52 -15.01 -3.62
N SER A 321 61.17 -14.65 -4.72
CA SER A 321 62.60 -14.88 -4.91
C SER A 321 63.47 -14.08 -3.96
N ILE A 322 62.96 -12.96 -3.44
CA ILE A 322 63.62 -12.10 -2.43
C ILE A 322 63.22 -12.51 -0.99
N GLY A 323 62.40 -13.61 -0.82
CA GLY A 323 62.06 -14.18 0.46
C GLY A 323 60.69 -13.84 1.04
N ALA A 324 59.78 -13.25 0.26
CA ALA A 324 58.41 -12.98 0.74
C ALA A 324 57.62 -14.28 0.94
N GLY A 325 57.07 -14.46 2.15
CA GLY A 325 56.25 -15.61 2.51
C GLY A 325 54.85 -15.57 1.87
N LYS A 326 54.25 -16.76 1.71
CA LYS A 326 52.89 -16.92 1.12
C LYS A 326 51.84 -16.07 1.90
N PHE A 327 51.84 -16.11 3.21
CA PHE A 327 50.89 -15.38 4.05
C PHE A 327 51.08 -13.86 3.98
N GLN A 328 52.29 -13.37 3.78
CA GLN A 328 52.54 -11.93 3.61
C GLN A 328 51.94 -11.42 2.31
N LEU A 329 52.03 -12.17 1.22
CA LEU A 329 51.43 -11.85 -0.06
C LEU A 329 49.91 -11.93 -0.01
N MET A 330 49.37 -12.95 0.68
CA MET A 330 47.92 -13.05 0.90
C MET A 330 47.41 -11.84 1.70
N GLY A 331 48.05 -11.45 2.77
CA GLY A 331 47.69 -10.27 3.57
C GLY A 331 47.72 -8.99 2.75
N GLN A 332 48.66 -8.84 1.81
CA GLN A 332 48.70 -7.68 0.91
C GLN A 332 47.49 -7.63 -0.03
N PHE A 333 47.11 -8.73 -0.69
CA PHE A 333 45.98 -8.76 -1.57
C PHE A 333 44.64 -8.56 -0.84
N ILE A 334 44.52 -9.12 0.36
CA ILE A 334 43.36 -8.89 1.22
C ILE A 334 43.30 -7.41 1.62
N ALA A 335 44.41 -6.79 2.04
CA ALA A 335 44.43 -5.37 2.36
C ALA A 335 44.07 -4.47 1.17
N GLU A 336 44.49 -4.84 -0.04
CA GLU A 336 44.06 -4.16 -1.27
C GLU A 336 42.55 -4.26 -1.50
N ALA A 337 41.96 -5.45 -1.33
CA ALA A 337 40.51 -5.64 -1.45
C ALA A 337 39.75 -4.82 -0.37
N PHE A 338 40.23 -4.78 0.86
CA PHE A 338 39.66 -3.95 1.92
C PHE A 338 39.65 -2.47 1.55
N LEU A 339 40.74 -1.93 0.99
CA LEU A 339 40.82 -0.55 0.58
C LEU A 339 39.85 -0.23 -0.57
N VAL A 340 39.80 -1.10 -1.59
CA VAL A 340 38.87 -0.93 -2.72
C VAL A 340 37.42 -0.96 -2.24
N ASN A 341 37.05 -1.94 -1.39
CA ASN A 341 35.72 -2.02 -0.83
C ASN A 341 35.39 -0.83 0.05
N LEU A 342 36.34 -0.29 0.82
CA LEU A 342 36.13 0.91 1.66
C LEU A 342 35.80 2.14 0.79
N VAL A 343 36.59 2.38 -0.25
CA VAL A 343 36.33 3.48 -1.19
C VAL A 343 34.99 3.29 -1.89
N SER A 344 34.68 2.05 -2.30
CA SER A 344 33.40 1.70 -2.93
C SER A 344 32.21 1.90 -1.98
N ALA A 345 32.36 1.57 -0.68
CA ALA A 345 31.32 1.79 0.32
C ALA A 345 31.04 3.29 0.54
N VAL A 346 32.09 4.12 0.61
CA VAL A 346 31.94 5.58 0.74
C VAL A 346 31.23 6.17 -0.48
N ILE A 347 31.65 5.80 -1.69
CA ILE A 347 30.99 6.26 -2.92
C ILE A 347 29.58 5.70 -3.02
N GLY A 348 29.36 4.43 -2.63
CA GLY A 348 28.04 3.82 -2.56
C GLY A 348 27.08 4.55 -1.63
N LEU A 349 27.55 5.01 -0.47
CA LEU A 349 26.74 5.86 0.44
C LEU A 349 26.42 7.22 -0.19
N MET A 350 27.32 7.83 -0.92
CA MET A 350 27.04 9.08 -1.65
C MET A 350 25.97 8.87 -2.73
N ILE A 351 26.07 7.78 -3.49
CA ILE A 351 25.06 7.41 -4.50
C ILE A 351 23.71 7.14 -3.81
N LEU A 352 23.70 6.38 -2.72
CA LEU A 352 22.48 6.09 -1.96
C LEU A 352 21.80 7.40 -1.51
N TYR A 353 22.58 8.30 -0.89
CA TYR A 353 22.05 9.59 -0.41
C TYR A 353 21.40 10.42 -1.52
N THR A 354 22.00 10.46 -2.69
CA THR A 354 21.45 11.19 -3.84
C THR A 354 20.29 10.48 -4.51
N ALA A 355 20.18 9.16 -4.39
CA ALA A 355 19.12 8.36 -4.99
C ALA A 355 17.82 8.33 -4.16
N ILE A 356 17.89 8.49 -2.83
CA ILE A 356 16.73 8.40 -1.93
C ILE A 356 15.57 9.34 -2.33
N PRO A 357 15.77 10.64 -2.68
CA PRO A 357 14.64 11.50 -3.07
C PRO A 357 13.88 10.98 -4.27
N PHE A 358 14.62 10.58 -5.31
CA PHE A 358 14.02 10.01 -6.53
C PHE A 358 13.30 8.70 -6.25
N PHE A 359 13.86 7.89 -5.36
CA PHE A 359 13.23 6.62 -4.97
C PHE A 359 11.95 6.87 -4.16
N ASN A 360 11.96 7.81 -3.23
CA ASN A 360 10.78 8.18 -2.44
C ASN A 360 9.63 8.66 -3.34
N GLU A 361 9.92 9.50 -4.32
CA GLU A 361 8.94 9.96 -5.30
C GLU A 361 8.38 8.79 -6.13
N LEU A 362 9.26 7.90 -6.63
CA LEU A 362 8.86 6.74 -7.44
C LEU A 362 8.06 5.70 -6.65
N ALA A 363 8.44 5.44 -5.40
CA ALA A 363 7.83 4.41 -4.56
C ALA A 363 6.70 4.95 -3.67
N SER A 364 6.41 6.27 -3.72
CA SER A 364 5.49 6.97 -2.81
C SER A 364 5.77 6.66 -1.34
N LYS A 365 7.07 6.68 -0.98
CA LYS A 365 7.58 6.39 0.37
C LYS A 365 8.26 7.60 0.97
N HIS A 366 8.41 7.59 2.29
CA HIS A 366 9.11 8.63 3.06
C HIS A 366 10.32 8.04 3.79
N LEU A 367 11.20 7.33 3.04
CA LEU A 367 12.44 6.82 3.62
C LEU A 367 13.29 7.99 4.11
N THR A 368 13.61 7.98 5.40
CA THR A 368 14.29 9.11 6.04
C THR A 368 15.79 9.15 5.79
N TYR A 369 16.32 10.37 5.72
CA TYR A 369 17.75 10.64 5.53
C TYR A 369 18.62 10.45 6.78
N SER A 370 18.07 9.95 7.88
CA SER A 370 18.85 9.85 9.11
C SER A 370 19.87 8.69 9.06
N ILE A 371 20.70 8.72 7.99
CA ILE A 371 21.78 7.74 7.78
C ILE A 371 22.63 7.60 9.02
N PHE A 372 22.88 8.68 9.78
CA PHE A 372 23.73 8.65 10.95
C PHE A 372 23.07 8.04 12.20
N SER A 373 21.77 8.08 12.33
CA SER A 373 21.04 7.52 13.47
C SER A 373 20.52 6.09 13.23
N ASP A 374 20.56 5.60 12.00
CA ASP A 374 20.09 4.26 11.66
C ASP A 374 21.17 3.19 11.93
N SER A 375 21.12 2.56 13.10
CA SER A 375 22.04 1.50 13.50
C SER A 375 21.99 0.27 12.58
N TYR A 376 20.85 -0.04 11.99
CA TYR A 376 20.69 -1.16 11.04
C TYR A 376 21.42 -0.90 9.73
N LEU A 377 21.35 0.33 9.21
CA LEU A 377 22.09 0.71 8.01
C LEU A 377 23.60 0.55 8.21
N TRP A 378 24.10 1.00 9.37
CA TRP A 378 25.53 0.87 9.68
C TRP A 378 25.96 -0.59 9.89
N LEU A 379 25.10 -1.40 10.54
CA LEU A 379 25.34 -2.83 10.68
C LEU A 379 25.33 -3.55 9.32
N ALA A 380 24.36 -3.25 8.47
CA ALA A 380 24.30 -3.79 7.11
C ALA A 380 25.54 -3.40 6.30
N LEU A 381 25.91 -2.13 6.31
CA LEU A 381 27.10 -1.61 5.63
C LEU A 381 28.37 -2.26 6.13
N ALA A 382 28.54 -2.37 7.45
CA ALA A 382 29.71 -3.03 8.06
C ALA A 382 29.77 -4.51 7.67
N THR A 383 28.63 -5.21 7.68
CA THR A 383 28.54 -6.61 7.26
C THR A 383 28.88 -6.77 5.79
N LEU A 384 28.28 -5.95 4.92
CA LEU A 384 28.58 -5.96 3.48
C LEU A 384 30.04 -5.65 3.20
N TYR A 385 30.62 -4.68 3.91
CA TYR A 385 32.04 -4.33 3.80
C TYR A 385 32.96 -5.49 4.21
N LEU A 386 32.70 -6.09 5.37
CA LEU A 386 33.53 -7.19 5.88
C LEU A 386 33.39 -8.44 5.01
N VAL A 387 32.18 -8.89 4.75
CA VAL A 387 31.90 -10.07 3.94
C VAL A 387 32.41 -9.85 2.51
N GLY A 388 32.10 -8.70 1.90
CA GLY A 388 32.55 -8.36 0.55
C GLY A 388 34.07 -8.31 0.42
N SER A 389 34.77 -7.71 1.40
CA SER A 389 36.23 -7.64 1.41
C SER A 389 36.88 -9.00 1.56
N LEU A 390 36.31 -9.88 2.39
CA LEU A 390 36.77 -11.25 2.53
C LEU A 390 36.56 -12.07 1.26
N PHE A 391 35.34 -12.08 0.70
CA PHE A 391 35.02 -12.82 -0.51
C PHE A 391 35.84 -12.32 -1.70
N SER A 392 35.88 -11.01 -1.93
CA SER A 392 36.59 -10.42 -3.05
C SER A 392 38.11 -10.53 -2.93
N GLY A 393 38.66 -10.51 -1.70
CA GLY A 393 40.10 -10.54 -1.44
C GLY A 393 40.70 -11.95 -1.33
N THR A 394 39.97 -12.90 -0.75
CA THR A 394 40.51 -14.25 -0.41
C THR A 394 40.84 -15.05 -1.68
N TYR A 395 39.95 -15.05 -2.69
CA TYR A 395 40.18 -15.84 -3.89
C TYR A 395 41.37 -15.35 -4.72
N PRO A 396 41.51 -14.06 -5.10
CA PRO A 396 42.71 -13.56 -5.75
C PRO A 396 43.97 -13.78 -4.92
N ALA A 397 43.89 -13.58 -3.61
CA ALA A 397 45.03 -13.78 -2.69
C ALA A 397 45.51 -15.24 -2.71
N PHE A 398 44.60 -16.20 -2.67
CA PHE A 398 44.91 -17.62 -2.71
C PHE A 398 45.55 -18.03 -4.05
N VAL A 399 44.94 -17.64 -5.16
CA VAL A 399 45.39 -17.96 -6.51
C VAL A 399 46.79 -17.36 -6.78
N LEU A 400 46.93 -16.05 -6.53
CA LEU A 400 48.19 -15.35 -6.81
C LEU A 400 49.33 -15.78 -5.89
N SER A 401 49.03 -16.08 -4.63
CA SER A 401 50.07 -16.57 -3.69
C SER A 401 50.53 -18.00 -3.92
N SER A 402 49.77 -18.80 -4.70
CA SER A 402 50.12 -20.21 -5.03
C SER A 402 51.14 -20.36 -6.16
N TYR A 403 51.42 -19.31 -6.96
CA TYR A 403 52.35 -19.39 -8.08
C TYR A 403 53.77 -19.65 -7.66
N GLN A 404 54.46 -20.58 -8.42
CA GLN A 404 55.87 -20.94 -8.20
C GLN A 404 56.81 -20.00 -8.96
N PRO A 405 57.83 -19.38 -8.34
CA PRO A 405 58.75 -18.44 -8.98
C PRO A 405 59.44 -19.01 -10.21
N ALA A 406 59.88 -20.26 -10.14
CA ALA A 406 60.63 -20.93 -11.21
C ALA A 406 59.80 -21.08 -12.53
N ARG A 407 58.47 -21.24 -12.43
CA ARG A 407 57.60 -21.36 -13.61
C ARG A 407 57.26 -19.99 -14.22
N ILE A 408 57.21 -18.96 -13.38
CA ILE A 408 56.92 -17.59 -13.82
C ILE A 408 58.10 -17.01 -14.60
N LEU A 409 59.31 -17.21 -14.14
CA LEU A 409 60.55 -16.69 -14.74
C LEU A 409 60.90 -17.39 -16.07
N LYS A 410 60.45 -18.65 -16.24
CA LYS A 410 60.64 -19.41 -17.52
C LYS A 410 59.57 -19.12 -18.60
N GLY A 411 58.61 -18.18 -18.35
CA GLY A 411 57.59 -17.76 -19.32
C GLY A 411 56.46 -18.76 -19.62
N THR A 412 56.43 -19.93 -18.93
CA THR A 412 55.46 -21.00 -19.12
C THR A 412 54.24 -20.87 -18.23
N LEU A 413 53.58 -19.68 -18.23
CA LEU A 413 52.36 -19.47 -17.49
C LEU A 413 51.13 -20.06 -18.26
N LYS A 414 50.92 -21.37 -18.11
CA LYS A 414 49.57 -21.94 -18.31
C LYS A 414 48.85 -21.81 -17.00
N GLY A 415 47.78 -20.94 -16.95
CA GLY A 415 46.90 -20.83 -15.78
C GLY A 415 46.43 -22.23 -15.34
N SER A 416 46.26 -22.47 -14.03
CA SER A 416 45.74 -23.76 -13.59
C SER A 416 44.38 -24.03 -14.25
N ARG A 417 44.17 -25.23 -14.74
CA ARG A 417 42.92 -25.64 -15.43
C ARG A 417 41.71 -25.40 -14.54
N GLU A 418 41.87 -25.54 -13.22
CA GLU A 418 40.87 -25.30 -12.19
C GLU A 418 40.50 -23.79 -12.02
N GLY A 419 41.48 -22.90 -12.05
CA GLY A 419 41.24 -21.45 -11.96
C GLY A 419 40.54 -20.89 -13.20
N ILE A 420 40.83 -21.44 -14.37
CA ILE A 420 40.15 -21.08 -15.63
C ILE A 420 38.70 -21.57 -15.60
N MET A 421 38.46 -22.78 -15.11
CA MET A 421 37.11 -23.36 -14.99
C MET A 421 36.24 -22.59 -14.03
N LEU A 422 36.76 -22.28 -12.83
CA LEU A 422 36.00 -21.47 -11.82
C LEU A 422 35.61 -20.11 -12.38
N ARG A 423 36.55 -19.41 -13.04
CA ARG A 423 36.26 -18.11 -13.66
C ARG A 423 35.18 -18.24 -14.75
N LYS A 424 35.20 -19.29 -15.57
CA LYS A 424 34.16 -19.54 -16.58
C LYS A 424 32.80 -19.74 -15.92
N VAL A 425 32.73 -20.54 -14.84
CA VAL A 425 31.48 -20.75 -14.08
C VAL A 425 30.97 -19.44 -13.50
N LEU A 426 31.83 -18.67 -12.85
CA LEU A 426 31.45 -17.36 -12.25
C LEU A 426 30.91 -16.40 -13.33
N VAL A 427 31.57 -16.30 -14.49
CA VAL A 427 31.13 -15.45 -15.60
C VAL A 427 29.80 -15.94 -16.16
N VAL A 428 29.62 -17.24 -16.40
CA VAL A 428 28.35 -17.79 -16.90
C VAL A 428 27.22 -17.55 -15.92
N THR A 429 27.44 -17.82 -14.63
CA THR A 429 26.44 -17.57 -13.60
C THR A 429 26.06 -16.08 -13.51
N GLN A 430 27.06 -15.19 -13.54
CA GLN A 430 26.84 -13.74 -13.54
C GLN A 430 25.96 -13.31 -14.73
N PHE A 431 26.31 -13.75 -15.95
CA PHE A 431 25.52 -13.42 -17.14
C PHE A 431 24.12 -14.03 -17.08
N ALA A 432 23.98 -15.28 -16.62
CA ALA A 432 22.67 -15.94 -16.48
C ALA A 432 21.75 -15.15 -15.54
N VAL A 433 22.26 -14.75 -14.37
CA VAL A 433 21.48 -13.95 -13.41
C VAL A 433 21.17 -12.56 -13.98
N SER A 434 22.15 -11.89 -14.62
CA SER A 434 21.92 -10.57 -15.24
C SER A 434 20.84 -10.64 -16.32
N VAL A 435 20.88 -11.66 -17.19
CA VAL A 435 19.86 -11.88 -18.22
C VAL A 435 18.50 -12.16 -17.60
N ALA A 436 18.42 -12.97 -16.55
CA ALA A 436 17.18 -13.26 -15.84
C ALA A 436 16.57 -11.98 -15.22
N LEU A 437 17.40 -11.13 -14.59
CA LEU A 437 16.94 -9.85 -14.00
C LEU A 437 16.46 -8.87 -15.08
N ILE A 438 17.19 -8.74 -16.20
CA ILE A 438 16.79 -7.87 -17.33
C ILE A 438 15.47 -8.38 -17.93
N ALA A 439 15.37 -9.68 -18.20
CA ALA A 439 14.15 -10.28 -18.75
C ALA A 439 12.96 -10.09 -17.81
N GLY A 440 13.15 -10.33 -16.51
CA GLY A 440 12.13 -10.07 -15.48
C GLY A 440 11.67 -8.61 -15.46
N THR A 441 12.60 -7.66 -15.50
CA THR A 441 12.29 -6.23 -15.56
C THR A 441 11.49 -5.86 -16.82
N ILE A 442 11.88 -6.41 -17.98
CA ILE A 442 11.16 -6.17 -19.24
C ILE A 442 9.74 -6.76 -19.17
N ILE A 443 9.57 -7.95 -18.59
CA ILE A 443 8.25 -8.58 -18.43
C ILE A 443 7.35 -7.72 -17.54
N VAL A 444 7.85 -7.30 -16.37
CA VAL A 444 7.08 -6.44 -15.44
C VAL A 444 6.73 -5.12 -16.13
N PHE A 445 7.67 -4.48 -16.81
CA PHE A 445 7.41 -3.24 -17.54
C PHE A 445 6.34 -3.41 -18.62
N ARG A 446 6.41 -4.50 -19.41
CA ARG A 446 5.40 -4.83 -20.42
C ARG A 446 4.03 -5.11 -19.81
N GLN A 447 4.01 -5.75 -18.64
CA GLN A 447 2.77 -6.02 -17.93
C GLN A 447 2.13 -4.73 -17.41
N LEU A 448 2.92 -3.80 -16.86
CA LEU A 448 2.44 -2.47 -16.45
C LEU A 448 1.89 -1.69 -17.64
N GLN A 449 2.61 -1.67 -18.77
CA GLN A 449 2.09 -1.03 -20.00
C GLN A 449 0.79 -1.67 -20.48
N PHE A 450 0.68 -2.99 -20.43
CA PHE A 450 -0.55 -3.69 -20.79
C PHE A 450 -1.71 -3.27 -19.87
N MET A 451 -1.49 -3.20 -18.55
CA MET A 451 -2.50 -2.78 -17.59
C MET A 451 -2.92 -1.33 -17.81
N GLN A 452 -1.97 -0.42 -18.05
CA GLN A 452 -2.25 1.00 -18.30
C GLN A 452 -3.03 1.27 -19.60
N ASN A 453 -2.83 0.43 -20.62
CA ASN A 453 -3.47 0.59 -21.94
C ASN A 453 -4.66 -0.34 -22.14
N ARG A 454 -5.04 -1.13 -21.13
CA ARG A 454 -6.22 -2.00 -21.20
C ARG A 454 -7.49 -1.15 -21.25
N ASP A 455 -8.41 -1.53 -22.12
CA ASP A 455 -9.75 -0.96 -22.12
C ASP A 455 -10.46 -1.32 -20.80
N LEU A 456 -10.85 -0.31 -20.07
CA LEU A 456 -11.57 -0.43 -18.80
C LEU A 456 -13.07 -0.65 -18.99
N GLY A 457 -13.58 -0.57 -20.22
CA GLY A 457 -15.01 -0.57 -20.52
C GLY A 457 -15.69 0.76 -20.26
N ILE A 458 -14.91 1.81 -19.98
CA ILE A 458 -15.36 3.19 -19.73
C ILE A 458 -14.31 4.18 -20.21
N ASN A 459 -14.74 5.40 -20.48
CA ASN A 459 -13.88 6.48 -20.95
C ASN A 459 -13.61 7.50 -19.83
N ILE A 460 -12.45 7.37 -19.20
CA ILE A 460 -11.98 8.28 -18.13
C ILE A 460 -11.07 9.41 -18.68
N ASN A 461 -10.77 9.41 -19.97
CA ASN A 461 -9.85 10.40 -20.56
C ASN A 461 -10.39 11.81 -20.39
N GLN A 462 -9.51 12.76 -20.10
CA GLN A 462 -9.85 14.16 -19.87
C GLN A 462 -11.07 14.36 -18.94
N THR A 463 -11.06 13.64 -17.83
CA THR A 463 -12.07 13.79 -16.77
C THR A 463 -11.40 14.26 -15.50
N VAL A 464 -11.83 15.40 -14.98
CA VAL A 464 -11.44 15.90 -13.66
C VAL A 464 -12.46 15.45 -12.65
N VAL A 465 -11.99 14.97 -11.51
CA VAL A 465 -12.81 14.66 -10.35
C VAL A 465 -12.63 15.75 -9.32
N ILE A 466 -13.73 16.35 -8.91
CA ILE A 466 -13.80 17.34 -7.83
C ILE A 466 -14.54 16.66 -6.68
N ASN A 467 -13.99 16.76 -5.46
CA ASN A 467 -14.74 16.33 -4.29
C ASN A 467 -15.97 17.19 -4.16
N GLY A 468 -17.13 16.60 -3.91
CA GLY A 468 -18.35 17.36 -3.75
C GLY A 468 -18.33 18.23 -2.49
N PRO A 469 -19.23 19.22 -2.40
CA PRO A 469 -19.20 20.23 -1.35
C PRO A 469 -19.52 19.61 0.02
N GLY A 470 -18.53 19.49 0.87
CA GLY A 470 -18.68 18.95 2.22
C GLY A 470 -19.40 19.90 3.20
N TYR A 471 -19.69 21.12 2.77
CA TYR A 471 -20.18 22.24 3.60
C TYR A 471 -21.62 22.63 3.34
N VAL A 472 -22.14 22.33 2.17
CA VAL A 472 -23.51 22.72 1.82
C VAL A 472 -24.46 21.89 2.66
N GLN A 473 -25.33 22.54 3.42
CA GLN A 473 -26.38 21.86 4.16
C GLN A 473 -27.22 21.03 3.21
N TYR A 474 -27.50 19.80 3.62
CA TYR A 474 -28.33 18.87 2.86
C TYR A 474 -29.81 19.25 3.05
N ASP A 475 -30.17 20.41 2.51
CA ASP A 475 -31.52 20.95 2.57
C ASP A 475 -32.21 20.83 1.19
N SER A 476 -33.44 21.31 1.13
CA SER A 476 -34.25 21.32 -0.11
C SER A 476 -33.67 22.20 -1.22
N LEU A 477 -32.66 23.03 -0.94
CA LEU A 477 -32.06 23.96 -1.90
C LEU A 477 -30.84 23.35 -2.60
N TYR A 478 -30.22 22.30 -2.03
CA TYR A 478 -29.03 21.68 -2.61
C TYR A 478 -29.19 21.26 -4.10
N PRO A 479 -30.31 20.64 -4.53
CA PRO A 479 -30.51 20.33 -5.94
C PRO A 479 -30.47 21.57 -6.85
N ASN A 480 -30.93 22.71 -6.36
CA ASN A 480 -30.91 23.97 -7.11
C ASN A 480 -29.48 24.52 -7.24
N TYR A 481 -28.68 24.44 -6.19
CA TYR A 481 -27.26 24.82 -6.24
C TYR A 481 -26.49 23.94 -7.22
N LEU A 482 -26.70 22.63 -7.16
CA LEU A 482 -26.06 21.69 -8.06
C LEU A 482 -26.42 21.94 -9.54
N GLU A 483 -27.70 22.25 -9.79
CA GLU A 483 -28.16 22.57 -11.15
C GLU A 483 -27.62 23.94 -11.63
N ALA A 484 -27.56 24.95 -10.76
CA ALA A 484 -26.93 26.22 -11.09
C ALA A 484 -25.44 26.05 -11.44
N TYR A 485 -24.71 25.25 -10.65
CA TYR A 485 -23.31 24.93 -10.92
C TYR A 485 -23.14 24.20 -12.25
N ARG A 486 -23.98 23.19 -12.53
CA ARG A 486 -24.01 22.46 -13.80
C ARG A 486 -24.22 23.40 -14.99
N ASN A 487 -25.19 24.32 -14.92
CA ASN A 487 -25.50 25.27 -15.97
C ASN A 487 -24.31 26.20 -16.24
N ARG A 488 -23.67 26.69 -15.19
CA ARG A 488 -22.51 27.56 -15.28
C ARG A 488 -21.32 26.86 -15.93
N LEU A 489 -21.04 25.61 -15.56
CA LEU A 489 -20.02 24.82 -16.22
C LEU A 489 -20.32 24.56 -17.71
N SER A 490 -21.60 24.41 -18.07
CA SER A 490 -22.01 24.16 -19.46
C SER A 490 -21.78 25.35 -20.40
N GLU A 491 -21.58 26.56 -19.86
CA GLU A 491 -21.27 27.77 -20.64
C GLU A 491 -19.83 27.78 -21.15
N HIS A 492 -18.94 27.00 -20.53
CA HIS A 492 -17.52 26.94 -20.95
C HIS A 492 -17.35 25.99 -22.15
N PRO A 493 -16.78 26.44 -23.28
CA PRO A 493 -16.76 25.70 -24.54
C PRO A 493 -15.95 24.39 -24.47
N ASP A 494 -14.94 24.33 -23.61
CA ASP A 494 -14.09 23.16 -23.45
C ASP A 494 -14.72 22.07 -22.57
N LEU A 495 -15.69 22.43 -21.72
CA LEU A 495 -16.38 21.47 -20.86
C LEU A 495 -17.49 20.76 -21.65
N LYS A 496 -17.47 19.42 -21.61
CA LYS A 496 -18.38 18.60 -22.43
C LYS A 496 -19.53 18.03 -21.63
N ASN A 497 -19.24 17.47 -20.47
CA ASN A 497 -20.24 16.85 -19.60
C ASN A 497 -19.87 17.09 -18.14
N PHE A 498 -20.90 17.16 -17.30
CA PHE A 498 -20.81 17.19 -15.85
C PHE A 498 -21.71 16.11 -15.27
N THR A 499 -21.22 15.34 -14.30
CA THR A 499 -22.03 14.37 -13.56
C THR A 499 -21.68 14.41 -12.09
N ALA A 500 -22.68 14.23 -11.24
CA ALA A 500 -22.55 14.04 -9.81
C ALA A 500 -22.83 12.57 -9.47
N THR A 501 -21.96 11.97 -8.64
CA THR A 501 -22.04 10.55 -8.33
C THR A 501 -21.64 10.26 -6.88
N SER A 502 -22.12 9.15 -6.34
CA SER A 502 -21.75 8.70 -4.98
C SER A 502 -20.33 8.13 -4.93
N GLU A 503 -19.83 7.55 -6.05
CA GLU A 503 -18.50 6.97 -6.16
C GLU A 503 -17.98 7.10 -7.58
N ILE A 504 -16.68 7.04 -7.77
CA ILE A 504 -16.01 7.19 -9.06
C ILE A 504 -15.33 5.89 -9.50
N PRO A 505 -15.12 5.69 -10.82
CA PRO A 505 -14.26 4.63 -11.31
C PRO A 505 -12.84 4.72 -10.73
N GLY A 506 -12.33 3.60 -10.26
CA GLY A 506 -11.06 3.49 -9.54
C GLY A 506 -11.23 3.28 -8.04
N ASN A 507 -12.36 3.64 -7.47
CA ASN A 507 -12.65 3.47 -6.05
C ASN A 507 -13.51 2.23 -5.78
N LEU A 508 -13.36 1.69 -4.56
CA LEU A 508 -14.23 0.65 -4.04
C LEU A 508 -15.65 1.21 -3.80
N ILE A 509 -16.66 0.48 -4.23
CA ILE A 509 -18.05 0.80 -3.88
C ILE A 509 -18.33 0.23 -2.48
N TYR A 510 -18.39 1.09 -1.46
CA TYR A 510 -18.67 0.68 -0.09
C TYR A 510 -20.16 0.45 0.18
N TRP A 511 -21.05 1.12 -0.55
CA TRP A 511 -22.47 0.93 -0.37
C TRP A 511 -22.92 -0.39 -0.96
N THR A 512 -23.18 -1.35 -0.10
CA THR A 512 -23.65 -2.69 -0.47
C THR A 512 -24.91 -3.04 0.29
N THR A 513 -25.76 -3.86 -0.32
CA THR A 513 -26.94 -4.40 0.34
C THR A 513 -27.31 -5.76 -0.25
N SER A 514 -28.21 -6.46 0.41
CA SER A 514 -28.77 -7.70 -0.10
C SER A 514 -29.77 -7.40 -1.23
N ALA A 515 -29.69 -8.14 -2.33
CA ALA A 515 -30.67 -8.07 -3.41
C ALA A 515 -31.22 -9.46 -3.77
N LEU A 516 -32.41 -9.48 -4.35
CA LEU A 516 -33.15 -10.72 -4.61
C LEU A 516 -34.09 -10.50 -5.80
N ARG A 517 -34.13 -11.46 -6.71
CA ARG A 517 -35.17 -11.49 -7.77
C ARG A 517 -36.54 -11.73 -7.13
N ILE A 518 -37.53 -11.04 -7.63
CA ILE A 518 -38.92 -11.20 -7.15
C ILE A 518 -39.40 -12.65 -7.41
N GLY A 519 -39.85 -13.29 -6.37
CA GLY A 519 -40.31 -14.70 -6.39
C GLY A 519 -39.28 -15.71 -5.93
N ASP A 520 -38.02 -15.32 -5.71
CA ASP A 520 -36.99 -16.19 -5.14
C ASP A 520 -37.08 -16.22 -3.59
N ASP A 521 -36.56 -17.27 -2.99
CA ASP A 521 -36.47 -17.39 -1.52
C ASP A 521 -35.37 -16.44 -0.96
N GLN A 522 -35.54 -16.01 0.27
CA GLN A 522 -34.56 -15.20 1.03
C GLN A 522 -33.17 -15.83 1.07
N THR A 523 -33.09 -17.15 1.03
CA THR A 523 -31.83 -17.90 0.98
C THR A 523 -31.03 -17.66 -0.30
N GLN A 524 -31.67 -17.21 -1.36
CA GLN A 524 -31.07 -16.90 -2.67
C GLN A 524 -30.62 -15.44 -2.81
N ALA A 525 -30.78 -14.62 -1.76
CA ALA A 525 -30.34 -13.23 -1.78
C ALA A 525 -28.82 -13.15 -1.96
N ASN A 526 -28.39 -12.28 -2.87
CA ASN A 526 -26.99 -12.00 -3.17
C ASN A 526 -26.61 -10.56 -2.80
N GLN A 527 -25.34 -10.31 -2.57
CA GLN A 527 -24.81 -8.96 -2.37
C GLN A 527 -24.93 -8.16 -3.67
N MET A 528 -25.42 -6.94 -3.59
CA MET A 528 -25.49 -5.96 -4.67
C MET A 528 -24.69 -4.73 -4.25
N TYR A 529 -23.82 -4.26 -5.13
CA TYR A 529 -23.10 -2.99 -5.00
C TYR A 529 -23.96 -1.87 -5.54
N ILE A 530 -24.05 -0.76 -4.81
CA ILE A 530 -24.94 0.35 -5.17
C ILE A 530 -24.11 1.57 -5.55
N LEU A 531 -24.30 2.06 -6.76
CA LEU A 531 -23.71 3.30 -7.23
C LEU A 531 -24.82 4.32 -7.47
N GLY A 532 -24.79 5.43 -6.73
CA GLY A 532 -25.69 6.56 -6.96
C GLY A 532 -25.17 7.40 -8.11
N ILE A 533 -25.99 7.56 -9.16
CA ILE A 533 -25.66 8.30 -10.38
C ILE A 533 -26.72 9.32 -10.72
N ASP A 534 -26.33 10.37 -11.43
CA ASP A 534 -27.27 11.31 -12.04
C ASP A 534 -27.61 10.93 -13.50
N TYR A 535 -28.37 11.77 -14.20
CA TYR A 535 -28.79 11.55 -15.58
C TYR A 535 -27.62 11.52 -16.58
N GLU A 536 -26.50 12.19 -16.29
CA GLU A 536 -25.40 12.39 -17.22
C GLU A 536 -24.25 11.38 -17.04
N TYR A 537 -24.32 10.53 -16.01
CA TYR A 537 -23.22 9.61 -15.66
C TYR A 537 -22.83 8.68 -16.82
N LEU A 538 -23.81 7.97 -17.40
CA LEU A 538 -23.53 7.01 -18.47
C LEU A 538 -22.90 7.70 -19.69
N LYS A 539 -23.35 8.90 -20.01
CA LYS A 539 -22.82 9.71 -21.12
C LYS A 539 -21.42 10.25 -20.81
N THR A 540 -21.17 10.67 -19.58
CA THR A 540 -19.88 11.24 -19.14
C THR A 540 -18.78 10.18 -19.22
N PHE A 541 -19.07 8.98 -18.76
CA PHE A 541 -18.11 7.87 -18.75
C PHE A 541 -18.19 6.96 -20.00
N GLY A 542 -19.15 7.20 -20.89
CA GLY A 542 -19.32 6.43 -22.13
C GLY A 542 -19.67 4.97 -21.87
N ASN A 543 -20.45 4.69 -20.80
CA ASN A 543 -20.91 3.34 -20.50
C ASN A 543 -21.77 2.79 -21.63
N GLU A 544 -21.47 1.60 -22.13
CA GLU A 544 -22.23 0.95 -23.20
C GLU A 544 -23.55 0.40 -22.65
N LEU A 545 -24.66 0.87 -23.20
CA LEU A 545 -25.98 0.36 -22.89
C LEU A 545 -26.30 -0.88 -23.75
N VAL A 546 -26.40 -2.04 -23.08
CA VAL A 546 -26.65 -3.34 -23.76
C VAL A 546 -28.10 -3.57 -24.03
N ALA A 547 -28.98 -3.13 -23.13
CA ALA A 547 -30.46 -3.25 -23.30
C ALA A 547 -31.18 -2.13 -22.55
N GLY A 548 -32.39 -1.80 -22.99
CA GLY A 548 -33.21 -0.79 -22.34
C GLY A 548 -32.73 0.64 -22.59
N ARG A 549 -32.79 1.49 -21.56
CA ARG A 549 -32.46 2.92 -21.63
C ARG A 549 -31.70 3.41 -20.38
N GLY A 550 -31.02 4.52 -20.53
CA GLY A 550 -30.54 5.32 -19.44
C GLY A 550 -31.65 6.09 -18.71
N TYR A 551 -31.30 6.76 -17.63
CA TYR A 551 -32.21 7.67 -16.92
C TYR A 551 -32.46 8.93 -17.73
N SER A 552 -33.71 9.47 -17.64
CA SER A 552 -34.09 10.71 -18.29
C SER A 552 -35.02 11.53 -17.39
N ARG A 553 -34.86 12.86 -17.44
CA ARG A 553 -35.74 13.80 -16.72
C ARG A 553 -37.19 13.74 -17.17
N GLU A 554 -37.46 13.14 -18.33
CA GLU A 554 -38.82 12.96 -18.87
C GLU A 554 -39.60 11.86 -18.13
N PHE A 555 -38.92 10.95 -17.45
CA PHE A 555 -39.52 9.81 -16.75
C PHE A 555 -39.52 9.99 -15.23
N THR A 556 -40.62 10.42 -14.66
CA THR A 556 -40.77 10.61 -13.21
C THR A 556 -40.63 9.30 -12.41
N ALA A 557 -40.91 8.16 -13.04
CA ALA A 557 -40.77 6.82 -12.45
C ALA A 557 -39.32 6.37 -12.30
N ASP A 558 -38.34 7.11 -12.83
CA ASP A 558 -36.91 6.72 -12.73
C ASP A 558 -36.40 6.70 -11.30
N SER A 559 -37.00 7.42 -10.35
CA SER A 559 -36.70 7.34 -8.92
C SER A 559 -36.97 5.94 -8.32
N SER A 560 -37.88 5.16 -8.90
CA SER A 560 -38.21 3.78 -8.52
C SER A 560 -37.65 2.74 -9.50
N SER A 561 -36.72 3.17 -10.34
CA SER A 561 -36.10 2.32 -11.37
C SER A 561 -34.61 2.07 -11.03
N VAL A 562 -34.04 1.04 -11.67
CA VAL A 562 -32.63 0.70 -11.54
C VAL A 562 -32.02 0.33 -12.89
N ILE A 563 -30.78 0.71 -13.10
CA ILE A 563 -29.93 0.21 -14.18
C ILE A 563 -28.98 -0.81 -13.57
N LEU A 564 -28.80 -1.96 -14.20
CA LEU A 564 -27.91 -3.03 -13.74
C LEU A 564 -26.73 -3.19 -14.70
N ASN A 565 -25.60 -3.74 -14.20
CA ASN A 565 -24.56 -4.23 -15.09
C ASN A 565 -24.85 -5.68 -15.53
N ARG A 566 -24.15 -6.16 -16.57
CA ARG A 566 -24.29 -7.54 -17.07
C ARG A 566 -24.03 -8.58 -15.98
N LYS A 567 -23.06 -8.32 -15.07
CA LYS A 567 -22.76 -9.21 -13.96
C LYS A 567 -23.95 -9.40 -12.99
N ALA A 568 -24.73 -8.37 -12.77
CA ALA A 568 -25.97 -8.49 -11.97
C ALA A 568 -27.00 -9.38 -12.67
N ILE A 569 -27.13 -9.30 -14.00
CA ILE A 569 -28.03 -10.18 -14.76
C ILE A 569 -27.65 -11.65 -14.56
N GLU A 570 -26.36 -11.98 -14.62
CA GLU A 570 -25.83 -13.32 -14.38
C GLU A 570 -26.08 -13.77 -12.93
N THR A 571 -25.71 -12.93 -11.94
CA THR A 571 -25.77 -13.25 -10.52
C THR A 571 -27.21 -13.54 -10.04
N PHE A 572 -28.19 -12.80 -10.57
CA PHE A 572 -29.60 -12.92 -10.19
C PHE A 572 -30.42 -13.78 -11.16
N ASN A 573 -29.76 -14.50 -12.08
CA ASN A 573 -30.39 -15.42 -13.04
C ASN A 573 -31.55 -14.77 -13.82
N LEU A 574 -31.32 -13.52 -14.30
CA LEU A 574 -32.34 -12.75 -15.05
C LEU A 574 -32.38 -13.09 -16.55
N GLN A 575 -31.87 -14.27 -16.93
CA GLN A 575 -31.82 -14.88 -18.27
C GLN A 575 -30.95 -14.10 -19.27
N SER A 576 -31.39 -12.92 -19.70
CA SER A 576 -30.62 -12.07 -20.62
C SER A 576 -30.87 -10.58 -20.34
N PRO A 577 -29.99 -9.68 -20.81
CA PRO A 577 -30.23 -8.24 -20.70
C PRO A 577 -31.59 -7.77 -21.19
N ASP A 578 -31.99 -8.20 -22.38
CA ASP A 578 -33.27 -7.82 -22.95
C ASP A 578 -34.47 -8.35 -22.16
N HIS A 579 -34.35 -9.58 -21.63
CA HIS A 579 -35.42 -10.18 -20.84
C HIS A 579 -35.56 -9.54 -19.44
N ALA A 580 -34.48 -8.98 -18.91
CA ALA A 580 -34.48 -8.30 -17.62
C ALA A 580 -35.22 -6.96 -17.65
N ILE A 581 -35.32 -6.30 -18.80
CA ILE A 581 -35.99 -5.00 -18.92
C ILE A 581 -37.48 -5.14 -18.56
N GLY A 582 -37.95 -4.26 -17.67
CA GLY A 582 -39.30 -4.24 -17.15
C GLY A 582 -39.55 -5.19 -15.98
N GLN A 583 -38.65 -6.14 -15.70
CA GLN A 583 -38.73 -6.97 -14.49
C GLN A 583 -38.46 -6.13 -13.24
N HIS A 584 -38.79 -6.69 -12.08
CA HIS A 584 -38.56 -6.06 -10.78
C HIS A 584 -37.53 -6.86 -9.98
N ILE A 585 -36.67 -6.14 -9.29
CA ILE A 585 -35.68 -6.68 -8.35
C ILE A 585 -35.84 -6.00 -7.00
N ARG A 586 -35.77 -6.76 -5.92
CA ARG A 586 -35.73 -6.20 -4.56
C ARG A 586 -34.29 -5.93 -4.19
N ILE A 587 -33.99 -4.71 -3.76
CA ILE A 587 -32.66 -4.25 -3.32
C ILE A 587 -32.83 -3.65 -1.92
N GLY A 588 -32.32 -4.34 -0.90
CA GLY A 588 -32.62 -4.02 0.49
C GLY A 588 -34.12 -4.24 0.80
N SER A 589 -34.76 -3.19 1.29
CA SER A 589 -36.21 -3.16 1.56
C SER A 589 -37.07 -2.78 0.34
N ASP A 590 -36.46 -2.16 -0.68
CA ASP A 590 -37.19 -1.52 -1.78
C ASP A 590 -37.22 -2.39 -3.03
N THR A 591 -38.26 -2.21 -3.83
CA THR A 591 -38.41 -2.89 -5.12
C THR A 591 -38.25 -1.89 -6.26
N PHE A 592 -37.38 -2.22 -7.22
CA PHE A 592 -37.03 -1.39 -8.37
C PHE A 592 -37.37 -2.08 -9.67
N GLN A 593 -37.87 -1.31 -10.65
CA GLN A 593 -38.03 -1.79 -12.01
C GLN A 593 -36.71 -1.65 -12.78
N ILE A 594 -36.29 -2.69 -13.47
CA ILE A 594 -35.09 -2.68 -14.30
C ILE A 594 -35.42 -1.95 -15.62
N VAL A 595 -34.77 -0.80 -15.85
CA VAL A 595 -35.02 0.04 -17.05
C VAL A 595 -33.86 0.01 -18.05
N GLY A 596 -32.66 -0.40 -17.60
CA GLY A 596 -31.50 -0.49 -18.46
C GLY A 596 -30.50 -1.52 -17.95
N VAL A 597 -29.69 -2.03 -18.87
CA VAL A 597 -28.55 -2.90 -18.58
C VAL A 597 -27.36 -2.35 -19.32
N ILE A 598 -26.26 -2.12 -18.60
CA ILE A 598 -24.97 -1.70 -19.15
C ILE A 598 -23.98 -2.85 -19.20
N GLU A 599 -22.97 -2.73 -20.09
CA GLU A 599 -21.86 -3.67 -20.14
C GLU A 599 -21.02 -3.58 -18.85
N ASN A 600 -20.33 -4.66 -18.50
CA ASN A 600 -19.41 -4.66 -17.37
C ASN A 600 -18.22 -3.74 -17.65
N PHE A 601 -17.77 -3.03 -16.64
CA PHE A 601 -16.53 -2.27 -16.67
C PHE A 601 -15.72 -2.47 -15.40
N HIS A 602 -14.43 -2.17 -15.45
CA HIS A 602 -13.54 -2.28 -14.32
C HIS A 602 -13.70 -1.09 -13.36
N GLN A 603 -14.54 -1.27 -12.34
CA GLN A 603 -14.80 -0.23 -11.34
C GLN A 603 -13.58 -0.01 -10.44
N GLU A 604 -12.89 -1.06 -10.02
CA GLU A 604 -11.78 -1.00 -9.09
C GLU A 604 -10.44 -1.20 -9.82
N GLY A 605 -10.07 -2.40 -10.09
CA GLY A 605 -8.81 -2.72 -10.76
C GLY A 605 -8.93 -3.94 -11.64
N LEU A 606 -7.98 -4.08 -12.59
CA LEU A 606 -7.97 -5.19 -13.54
C LEU A 606 -7.76 -6.58 -12.91
N LYS A 607 -7.39 -6.63 -11.64
CA LYS A 607 -7.22 -7.90 -10.89
C LYS A 607 -8.53 -8.42 -10.30
N GLN A 608 -9.54 -7.56 -10.19
CA GLN A 608 -10.79 -7.91 -9.54
C GLN A 608 -11.84 -8.32 -10.56
N ASP A 609 -12.62 -9.32 -10.20
CA ASP A 609 -13.77 -9.75 -11.00
C ASP A 609 -14.85 -8.68 -11.00
N PHE A 610 -15.66 -8.67 -12.06
CA PHE A 610 -16.84 -7.81 -12.12
C PHE A 610 -17.81 -8.15 -10.99
N ARG A 611 -18.30 -7.12 -10.31
CA ARG A 611 -19.27 -7.24 -9.23
C ARG A 611 -20.69 -6.90 -9.70
N PRO A 612 -21.72 -7.58 -9.16
CA PRO A 612 -23.10 -7.24 -9.47
C PRO A 612 -23.41 -5.83 -8.94
N THR A 613 -23.61 -4.87 -9.86
CA THR A 613 -23.77 -3.46 -9.51
C THR A 613 -25.12 -2.92 -10.00
N ALA A 614 -25.79 -2.22 -9.10
CA ALA A 614 -27.01 -1.47 -9.35
C ALA A 614 -26.71 0.03 -9.36
N PHE A 615 -26.99 0.67 -10.46
CA PHE A 615 -26.89 2.13 -10.63
C PHE A 615 -28.23 2.73 -10.27
N ARG A 616 -28.31 3.44 -9.14
CA ARG A 616 -29.52 4.08 -8.66
C ARG A 616 -29.53 5.55 -9.02
N LEU A 617 -30.67 6.09 -9.43
CA LEU A 617 -30.83 7.51 -9.68
C LEU A 617 -30.67 8.30 -8.38
N GLN A 618 -29.65 9.13 -8.32
CA GLN A 618 -29.34 10.03 -7.19
C GLN A 618 -29.00 11.42 -7.73
N VAL A 619 -30.03 12.18 -8.08
CA VAL A 619 -29.90 13.51 -8.72
C VAL A 619 -29.15 14.53 -7.86
N ASN A 620 -29.07 14.29 -6.58
CA ASN A 620 -28.44 15.14 -5.56
C ASN A 620 -27.21 14.46 -4.95
N ALA A 621 -26.51 13.60 -5.70
CA ALA A 621 -25.24 13.05 -5.27
C ALA A 621 -24.24 14.16 -4.95
N ARG A 622 -23.47 13.97 -3.88
CA ARG A 622 -22.58 15.00 -3.31
C ARG A 622 -21.16 14.54 -3.04
N SER A 623 -20.85 13.26 -3.31
CA SER A 623 -19.51 12.75 -2.98
C SER A 623 -18.48 13.21 -4.01
N TYR A 624 -18.84 13.11 -5.29
CA TYR A 624 -17.92 13.45 -6.37
C TYR A 624 -18.63 14.16 -7.51
N PHE A 625 -17.95 15.17 -8.05
CA PHE A 625 -18.30 15.85 -9.27
C PHE A 625 -17.29 15.50 -10.35
N CYS A 626 -17.74 14.93 -11.45
CA CYS A 626 -16.89 14.55 -12.56
C CYS A 626 -17.17 15.45 -13.75
N VAL A 627 -16.14 16.17 -14.20
CA VAL A 627 -16.21 17.11 -15.31
C VAL A 627 -15.38 16.59 -16.45
N LYS A 628 -16.05 16.27 -17.56
CA LYS A 628 -15.37 15.88 -18.80
C LYS A 628 -15.09 17.09 -19.66
N PHE A 629 -13.87 17.22 -20.12
CA PHE A 629 -13.45 18.34 -20.95
C PHE A 629 -12.73 17.86 -22.23
N ASN A 630 -12.57 18.76 -23.18
CA ASN A 630 -11.79 18.51 -24.40
C ASN A 630 -11.00 19.79 -24.72
N THR A 631 -9.79 19.86 -24.19
CA THR A 631 -8.91 21.03 -24.36
C THR A 631 -7.46 20.60 -24.53
N THR A 632 -6.67 21.44 -25.14
CA THR A 632 -5.20 21.33 -25.19
C THR A 632 -4.54 22.12 -24.05
N ASP A 633 -5.27 23.07 -23.43
CA ASP A 633 -4.80 23.84 -22.27
C ASP A 633 -5.51 23.40 -20.99
N VAL A 634 -5.01 22.33 -20.42
CA VAL A 634 -5.54 21.75 -19.18
C VAL A 634 -5.38 22.71 -18.00
N GLY A 635 -4.30 23.49 -17.97
CA GLY A 635 -4.02 24.42 -16.88
C GLY A 635 -5.07 25.52 -16.75
N GLN A 636 -5.46 26.14 -17.86
CA GLN A 636 -6.51 27.16 -17.88
C GLN A 636 -7.87 26.59 -17.49
N THR A 637 -8.21 25.39 -17.99
CA THR A 637 -9.45 24.73 -17.66
C THR A 637 -9.55 24.40 -16.18
N LEU A 638 -8.45 23.91 -15.56
CA LEU A 638 -8.42 23.63 -14.12
C LEU A 638 -8.54 24.90 -13.27
N ALA A 639 -7.90 26.02 -13.70
CA ALA A 639 -8.06 27.30 -13.03
C ALA A 639 -9.51 27.78 -13.05
N TYR A 640 -10.16 27.72 -14.22
CA TYR A 640 -11.59 28.03 -14.34
C TYR A 640 -12.48 27.16 -13.44
N LEU A 641 -12.25 25.83 -13.44
CA LEU A 641 -13.03 24.92 -12.57
C LEU A 641 -12.85 25.24 -11.09
N ARG A 642 -11.66 25.66 -10.68
CA ARG A 642 -11.39 26.09 -9.31
C ARG A 642 -12.13 27.37 -8.95
N ASP A 643 -12.03 28.39 -9.80
CA ASP A 643 -12.67 29.69 -9.57
C ASP A 643 -14.21 29.57 -9.53
N GLU A 644 -14.80 28.64 -10.27
CA GLU A 644 -16.24 28.40 -10.28
C GLU A 644 -16.72 27.51 -9.11
N TYR A 645 -15.81 26.77 -8.49
CA TYR A 645 -16.15 25.89 -7.35
C TYR A 645 -16.06 26.65 -6.01
N ASP A 646 -15.12 27.58 -5.86
CA ASP A 646 -14.92 28.42 -4.67
C ASP A 646 -16.02 29.48 -4.53
#